data_d184e746d9a23663cac284a3ff36d5b3
#
_entry.id   d184e746d9a23663cac284a3ff36d5b3
#
_cell.length_a   1.000
_cell.length_b   1.000
_cell.length_c   1.000
_cell.angle_alpha   90.00
_cell.angle_beta   90.00
_cell.angle_gamma   90.00
#
_symmetry.space_group_name_H-M   'P 1'
#
loop_
_entity.id
_entity.type
_entity.pdbx_description
1 polymer ?
#
loop_
_entity_poly.entity_id
_entity_poly.type
_entity_poly.pdbx_seq_one_letter_code
_entity_poly.pdbx_strand_id
1 'polypeptide(L)'
;MLMKRFTLLAMLVALFSVMTFAQKGTKLRPMEPMVSGTATMTGVSAPAQFVNKSARRAAVTPPSTANVEEWYTAGGTFMLYGRYGFEDYTLNIPTVKVAVDGNDFYIQGLSYYFYQSWIKGTISGNTVTFENSQLVGGADEAMDYLVGGDSQGKMTESIVFNYDATAGELKSATAIIAESAVATSLESVYAYWIYPVFTKEKPKGPEVVVAPEGLQTDEWAINAVTNYGDPVSGYVNIGFDGTDVYLQGLCTYLPESWIKGSLDGNTITFPGDQYFGFYDDGAMNSYNFFLRQEGITFTYDAEAGKMSAEGEIYIYTGGSNLKGDVYNNPVLNKVVEKAGTPATPNISQIYDGTDGPVVLFSIPTSDTEGNAMASSKLTFQLLKDVEQEISPVTFDPADYPVLTESMTAFPYGYTNGQEFQPKYIFLRQSDYKLWNKIGIQSTYTGGGVENKSEIFWYTIKEYEKATFNFNAMEVVCSSNDSNDGDITEDRTFTDGKVTLTVSPSTGKTPNRFWSTNNGPQLRVYGGTMTFEVPLGKVITKLVFNNGKWNDGNSADTGAFEGNVWTGYAQKVVVTIAGNTQLNSIEVFPTDYVPTAVVAPDGLVTDTYVLNALDEKSFEEPVELTMWLKAGFAGDDLYIQGLAANVNSNAADLWVKATKNEAGQYVIPANQFMGSVSFWMSSEDYYFTAIDNEGKLADTVLDYDAEKGQFTTGQRLAINASLTEMIARQLFKNVTITKFNEVAATPVDPAINSIEFGEWSHGVVCRIPTTGSNGETLNPQKMFYTVWVDKSGQQEPYVFKAEMYYGLEGDVTEVPFSFNYGSWDGNHSIYFYDDAAVFDTWTRVGIQSIYYGAGECKKSNIVWGELPTTGISDVNADVNTGKAVIFNLAGQRLDAPQKGLNIINGRKVMVK
;
A
#
# COMPACT_ATOMS: atom_id res chain seq x y z
N MET A 1 1.14 -24.46 -19.30
CA MET A 1 1.62 -23.09 -19.01
C MET A 1 0.50 -22.12 -18.61
N LEU A 2 -0.71 -22.19 -19.17
CA LEU A 2 -1.86 -21.34 -18.78
C LEU A 2 -2.37 -21.62 -17.34
N MET A 3 -2.43 -22.88 -16.89
CA MET A 3 -2.90 -23.22 -15.54
C MET A 3 -2.02 -22.68 -14.41
N LYS A 4 -0.69 -22.56 -14.60
CA LYS A 4 0.20 -21.96 -13.58
C LYS A 4 0.03 -20.43 -13.46
N ARG A 5 -0.42 -19.73 -14.51
CA ARG A 5 -0.71 -18.29 -14.47
C ARG A 5 -2.03 -17.99 -13.76
N PHE A 6 -3.02 -18.86 -13.89
CA PHE A 6 -4.30 -18.73 -13.15
C PHE A 6 -4.13 -19.00 -11.64
N THR A 7 -3.30 -19.95 -11.25
CA THR A 7 -3.00 -20.22 -9.83
C THR A 7 -2.21 -19.06 -9.19
N LEU A 8 -1.27 -18.48 -9.95
CA LEU A 8 -0.52 -17.30 -9.48
C LEU A 8 -1.41 -16.04 -9.36
N LEU A 9 -2.35 -15.85 -10.30
CA LEU A 9 -3.31 -14.75 -10.24
C LEU A 9 -4.33 -14.94 -9.12
N ALA A 10 -4.78 -16.16 -8.85
CA ALA A 10 -5.66 -16.48 -7.73
C ALA A 10 -4.95 -16.34 -6.37
N MET A 11 -3.65 -16.70 -6.28
CA MET A 11 -2.83 -16.42 -5.10
C MET A 11 -2.54 -14.93 -4.93
N LEU A 12 -2.28 -14.17 -6.00
CA LEU A 12 -2.15 -12.72 -5.94
C LEU A 12 -3.44 -12.05 -5.45
N VAL A 13 -4.60 -12.47 -5.95
CA VAL A 13 -5.92 -11.94 -5.53
C VAL A 13 -6.24 -12.34 -4.08
N ALA A 14 -5.83 -13.51 -3.62
CA ALA A 14 -5.98 -13.90 -2.21
C ALA A 14 -5.04 -13.10 -1.28
N LEU A 15 -3.83 -12.75 -1.72
CA LEU A 15 -2.94 -11.82 -1.01
C LEU A 15 -3.48 -10.38 -1.00
N PHE A 16 -4.16 -9.93 -2.05
CA PHE A 16 -4.74 -8.59 -2.12
C PHE A 16 -5.80 -8.31 -1.04
N SER A 17 -6.51 -9.33 -0.58
CA SER A 17 -7.54 -9.17 0.46
C SER A 17 -7.00 -9.02 1.88
N VAL A 18 -5.74 -9.38 2.12
CA VAL A 18 -5.09 -9.24 3.44
C VAL A 18 -4.36 -7.89 3.58
N MET A 19 -4.06 -7.22 2.47
CA MET A 19 -3.13 -6.09 2.44
C MET A 19 -3.74 -4.70 2.30
N THR A 20 -5.04 -4.57 2.02
CA THR A 20 -5.73 -3.27 2.02
C THR A 20 -5.88 -2.65 3.42
N PHE A 21 -5.51 -3.38 4.46
CA PHE A 21 -5.70 -2.97 5.85
C PHE A 21 -4.46 -2.35 6.53
N ALA A 22 -3.31 -2.27 5.87
CA ALA A 22 -2.07 -1.82 6.49
C ALA A 22 -1.85 -0.28 6.51
N GLN A 23 -2.73 0.50 5.92
CA GLN A 23 -2.64 1.96 5.94
C GLN A 23 -3.54 2.55 7.03
N LYS A 24 -2.97 3.01 8.12
CA LYS A 24 -3.58 3.71 9.27
C LYS A 24 -4.13 2.85 10.42
N GLY A 25 -3.31 1.96 10.99
CA GLY A 25 -3.69 1.28 12.25
C GLY A 25 -4.86 0.32 12.11
N THR A 26 -5.10 -0.18 10.91
CA THR A 26 -6.17 -1.13 10.61
C THR A 26 -5.85 -2.50 11.21
N LYS A 27 -6.83 -3.11 11.83
CA LYS A 27 -6.71 -4.42 12.48
C LYS A 27 -6.46 -5.51 11.44
N LEU A 28 -5.44 -6.36 11.66
CA LEU A 28 -5.03 -7.42 10.73
C LEU A 28 -5.97 -8.64 10.72
N ARG A 29 -7.02 -8.64 11.54
CA ARG A 29 -8.00 -9.72 11.52
C ARG A 29 -8.90 -9.57 10.29
N PRO A 30 -8.82 -10.46 9.29
CA PRO A 30 -9.78 -10.44 8.19
C PRO A 30 -11.17 -10.79 8.72
N MET A 31 -12.18 -10.03 8.29
CA MET A 31 -13.56 -10.40 8.53
C MET A 31 -13.92 -11.62 7.68
N GLU A 32 -14.55 -12.61 8.30
CA GLU A 32 -14.97 -13.83 7.63
C GLU A 32 -16.43 -13.72 7.15
N PRO A 33 -16.78 -14.23 5.96
CA PRO A 33 -18.16 -14.29 5.54
C PRO A 33 -18.97 -15.17 6.49
N MET A 34 -20.11 -14.69 6.93
CA MET A 34 -21.07 -15.55 7.63
C MET A 34 -21.53 -16.62 6.66
N VAL A 35 -21.50 -17.90 7.07
CA VAL A 35 -22.06 -19.01 6.28
C VAL A 35 -23.55 -18.70 6.11
N SER A 36 -23.92 -18.34 4.88
CA SER A 36 -25.17 -17.69 4.55
C SER A 36 -26.38 -18.56 4.89
N GLY A 37 -27.16 -18.08 5.85
CA GLY A 37 -28.58 -18.36 5.90
C GLY A 37 -29.46 -17.31 5.18
N THR A 38 -28.88 -16.30 4.54
CA THR A 38 -29.64 -15.34 3.72
C THR A 38 -30.06 -16.03 2.44
N ALA A 39 -31.31 -16.47 2.43
CA ALA A 39 -31.95 -17.02 1.24
C ALA A 39 -31.91 -15.97 0.14
N THR A 40 -31.04 -16.17 -0.84
CA THR A 40 -31.19 -15.49 -2.14
C THR A 40 -32.62 -15.71 -2.62
N MET A 41 -33.32 -14.64 -2.95
CA MET A 41 -34.67 -14.78 -3.49
C MET A 41 -34.63 -15.67 -4.72
N THR A 42 -35.52 -16.65 -4.77
CA THR A 42 -35.63 -17.60 -5.89
C THR A 42 -35.84 -16.80 -7.19
N GLY A 43 -35.08 -17.11 -8.23
CA GLY A 43 -35.21 -16.51 -9.56
C GLY A 43 -34.41 -15.22 -9.78
N VAL A 44 -33.60 -14.78 -8.80
CA VAL A 44 -32.62 -13.69 -8.97
C VAL A 44 -31.22 -14.29 -9.11
N SER A 45 -30.49 -13.92 -10.15
CA SER A 45 -29.12 -14.34 -10.35
C SER A 45 -28.18 -13.19 -10.74
N ALA A 46 -26.94 -13.29 -10.31
CA ALA A 46 -25.90 -12.31 -10.59
C ALA A 46 -25.44 -12.35 -12.07
N PRO A 47 -24.84 -11.26 -12.59
CA PRO A 47 -24.29 -11.22 -13.94
C PRO A 47 -23.10 -12.16 -14.09
N ALA A 48 -22.95 -12.79 -15.25
CA ALA A 48 -21.84 -13.70 -15.53
C ALA A 48 -20.46 -12.99 -15.60
N GLN A 49 -20.44 -11.68 -15.84
CA GLN A 49 -19.25 -10.82 -15.84
C GLN A 49 -19.59 -9.46 -15.23
N PHE A 50 -18.70 -8.98 -14.35
CA PHE A 50 -18.78 -7.64 -13.79
C PHE A 50 -18.22 -6.64 -14.81
N VAL A 51 -19.04 -5.74 -15.33
CA VAL A 51 -18.62 -4.67 -16.24
C VAL A 51 -18.51 -3.37 -15.44
N ASN A 52 -17.33 -2.74 -15.48
CA ASN A 52 -17.13 -1.43 -14.88
C ASN A 52 -17.96 -0.39 -15.65
N LYS A 53 -18.90 0.27 -14.98
CA LYS A 53 -19.93 1.09 -15.64
C LYS A 53 -19.64 2.57 -15.50
N SER A 54 -19.58 3.27 -16.59
CA SER A 54 -19.55 4.73 -16.63
C SER A 54 -20.95 5.29 -16.88
N ALA A 55 -21.32 6.31 -16.11
CA ALA A 55 -22.71 6.75 -15.96
C ALA A 55 -23.30 7.51 -17.15
N ARG A 56 -24.30 6.96 -17.85
CA ARG A 56 -25.30 7.75 -18.58
C ARG A 56 -26.48 8.06 -17.67
N ARG A 57 -26.89 9.34 -17.60
CA ARG A 57 -28.04 9.78 -16.82
C ARG A 57 -29.32 9.27 -17.46
N ALA A 58 -30.20 8.71 -16.65
CA ALA A 58 -31.62 8.55 -17.06
C ALA A 58 -32.21 9.94 -17.32
N ALA A 59 -32.96 10.07 -18.41
CA ALA A 59 -33.50 11.36 -18.88
C ALA A 59 -34.65 11.93 -18.03
N VAL A 60 -34.88 11.40 -16.81
CA VAL A 60 -35.96 11.80 -15.92
C VAL A 60 -35.39 12.69 -14.81
N THR A 61 -35.95 13.92 -14.72
CA THR A 61 -35.68 14.82 -13.58
C THR A 61 -36.98 15.42 -13.09
N PRO A 62 -37.18 15.64 -11.78
CA PRO A 62 -38.33 16.36 -11.28
C PRO A 62 -38.29 17.80 -11.78
N PRO A 63 -39.47 18.47 -11.99
CA PRO A 63 -39.51 19.89 -12.31
C PRO A 63 -38.75 20.72 -11.26
N SER A 64 -38.13 21.82 -11.68
CA SER A 64 -37.38 22.72 -10.75
C SER A 64 -38.28 23.38 -9.69
N THR A 65 -39.60 23.31 -9.86
CA THR A 65 -40.60 23.78 -8.89
C THR A 65 -41.02 22.72 -7.86
N ALA A 66 -40.67 21.44 -8.09
CA ALA A 66 -40.98 20.36 -7.16
C ALA A 66 -40.12 20.47 -5.91
N ASN A 67 -40.74 20.27 -4.74
CA ASN A 67 -40.00 20.19 -3.46
C ASN A 67 -39.33 18.82 -3.37
N VAL A 68 -38.02 18.78 -3.32
CA VAL A 68 -37.24 17.55 -3.13
C VAL A 68 -37.06 17.33 -1.63
N GLU A 69 -37.49 16.19 -1.14
CA GLU A 69 -37.38 15.79 0.27
C GLU A 69 -36.48 14.56 0.41
N GLU A 70 -35.73 14.50 1.47
CA GLU A 70 -34.96 13.32 1.86
C GLU A 70 -35.83 12.40 2.72
N TRP A 71 -35.94 11.14 2.34
CA TRP A 71 -36.67 10.11 3.04
C TRP A 71 -35.76 8.99 3.47
N TYR A 72 -35.99 8.43 4.64
CA TYR A 72 -35.14 7.45 5.30
C TYR A 72 -35.60 6.03 5.02
N THR A 73 -34.65 5.12 4.84
CA THR A 73 -34.90 3.67 4.83
C THR A 73 -35.41 3.23 6.19
N ALA A 74 -36.62 2.74 6.26
CA ALA A 74 -37.33 2.33 7.48
C ALA A 74 -37.64 0.83 7.54
N GLY A 75 -37.44 0.09 6.43
CA GLY A 75 -37.65 -1.34 6.38
C GLY A 75 -37.35 -1.93 5.01
N GLY A 76 -37.44 -3.25 4.93
CA GLY A 76 -36.98 -4.00 3.76
C GLY A 76 -35.50 -4.32 3.84
N THR A 77 -35.00 -5.05 2.84
CA THR A 77 -33.57 -5.44 2.77
C THR A 77 -33.03 -5.02 1.42
N PHE A 78 -31.86 -4.41 1.42
CA PHE A 78 -31.11 -4.12 0.19
C PHE A 78 -29.95 -5.10 0.05
N MET A 79 -29.93 -5.85 -1.04
CA MET A 79 -28.92 -6.85 -1.35
C MET A 79 -27.99 -6.32 -2.45
N LEU A 80 -26.68 -6.32 -2.21
CA LEU A 80 -25.65 -5.92 -3.17
C LEU A 80 -24.82 -7.14 -3.56
N TYR A 81 -24.52 -7.33 -4.84
CA TYR A 81 -23.63 -8.39 -5.30
C TYR A 81 -22.18 -7.99 -5.08
N GLY A 82 -21.54 -8.68 -4.13
CA GLY A 82 -20.15 -8.49 -3.74
C GLY A 82 -19.28 -9.72 -4.03
N ARG A 83 -18.12 -9.76 -3.42
CA ARG A 83 -17.11 -10.84 -3.60
C ARG A 83 -17.64 -12.24 -3.23
N TYR A 84 -18.54 -12.31 -2.27
CA TYR A 84 -19.06 -13.56 -1.71
C TYR A 84 -20.52 -13.87 -2.11
N GLY A 85 -21.02 -13.18 -3.11
CA GLY A 85 -22.41 -13.25 -3.57
C GLY A 85 -23.23 -12.03 -3.18
N PHE A 86 -24.56 -12.20 -3.05
CA PHE A 86 -25.42 -11.11 -2.58
C PHE A 86 -25.30 -10.96 -1.05
N GLU A 87 -24.96 -9.78 -0.62
CA GLU A 87 -24.78 -9.39 0.78
C GLU A 87 -25.82 -8.34 1.16
N ASP A 88 -26.29 -8.37 2.43
CA ASP A 88 -27.20 -7.35 2.95
C ASP A 88 -26.44 -6.03 3.17
N TYR A 89 -26.83 -5.02 2.42
CA TYR A 89 -26.22 -3.70 2.40
C TYR A 89 -27.18 -2.58 2.85
N THR A 90 -28.28 -2.95 3.51
CA THR A 90 -29.40 -2.06 3.86
C THR A 90 -28.96 -0.85 4.68
N LEU A 91 -28.08 -1.04 5.66
CA LEU A 91 -27.63 0.03 6.55
C LEU A 91 -26.72 1.06 5.85
N ASN A 92 -26.17 0.74 4.69
CA ASN A 92 -25.34 1.63 3.90
C ASN A 92 -26.14 2.47 2.88
N ILE A 93 -27.48 2.31 2.86
CA ILE A 93 -28.39 3.14 2.07
C ILE A 93 -29.41 3.78 3.00
N PRO A 94 -29.00 4.81 3.77
CA PRO A 94 -29.84 5.38 4.82
C PRO A 94 -31.01 6.22 4.28
N THR A 95 -30.87 6.78 3.07
CA THR A 95 -31.86 7.72 2.51
C THR A 95 -32.09 7.54 1.01
N VAL A 96 -33.26 7.99 0.58
CA VAL A 96 -33.63 8.22 -0.83
C VAL A 96 -34.18 9.64 -0.96
N LYS A 97 -34.17 10.22 -2.16
CA LYS A 97 -34.82 11.51 -2.39
C LYS A 97 -36.14 11.31 -3.08
N VAL A 98 -37.13 12.05 -2.63
CA VAL A 98 -38.54 12.00 -3.16
C VAL A 98 -38.96 13.39 -3.55
N ALA A 99 -39.67 13.50 -4.70
CA ALA A 99 -40.33 14.73 -5.12
C ALA A 99 -41.70 14.41 -5.68
N VAL A 100 -42.67 15.28 -5.41
CA VAL A 100 -44.07 15.14 -5.91
C VAL A 100 -44.50 16.40 -6.64
N ASP A 101 -45.06 16.25 -7.84
CA ASP A 101 -45.62 17.34 -8.63
C ASP A 101 -47.01 16.90 -9.21
N GLY A 102 -48.05 17.34 -8.52
CA GLY A 102 -49.42 16.90 -8.85
C GLY A 102 -49.55 15.39 -8.62
N ASN A 103 -49.81 14.65 -9.70
CA ASN A 103 -49.90 13.18 -9.68
C ASN A 103 -48.58 12.49 -10.05
N ASP A 104 -47.57 13.25 -10.41
CA ASP A 104 -46.24 12.70 -10.71
C ASP A 104 -45.43 12.50 -9.44
N PHE A 105 -44.84 11.30 -9.29
CA PHE A 105 -43.99 10.93 -8.18
C PHE A 105 -42.59 10.60 -8.69
N TYR A 106 -41.58 11.21 -8.09
CA TYR A 106 -40.19 11.02 -8.46
C TYR A 106 -39.45 10.47 -7.28
N ILE A 107 -38.58 9.44 -7.50
CA ILE A 107 -37.68 8.90 -6.49
C ILE A 107 -36.26 8.73 -7.04
N GLN A 108 -35.25 9.07 -6.24
CA GLN A 108 -33.83 8.93 -6.52
C GLN A 108 -33.21 8.09 -5.43
N GLY A 109 -32.22 7.25 -5.78
CA GLY A 109 -31.45 6.43 -4.80
C GLY A 109 -31.95 4.99 -4.68
N LEU A 110 -32.85 4.52 -5.55
CA LEU A 110 -33.22 3.10 -5.63
C LEU A 110 -32.16 2.23 -6.33
N SER A 111 -31.37 2.82 -7.24
CA SER A 111 -30.21 2.19 -7.87
C SER A 111 -28.97 2.47 -7.05
N TYR A 112 -28.12 1.48 -6.86
CA TYR A 112 -26.84 1.62 -6.16
C TYR A 112 -25.78 2.27 -7.05
N TYR A 113 -25.59 1.76 -8.25
CA TYR A 113 -24.58 2.25 -9.19
C TYR A 113 -24.95 3.59 -9.82
N PHE A 114 -26.25 3.87 -9.95
CA PHE A 114 -26.77 5.12 -10.48
C PHE A 114 -27.66 5.85 -9.46
N TYR A 115 -27.15 5.99 -8.24
CA TYR A 115 -27.87 6.57 -7.09
C TYR A 115 -28.37 8.01 -7.34
N GLN A 116 -27.80 8.73 -8.30
CA GLN A 116 -28.25 10.07 -8.71
C GLN A 116 -29.40 10.05 -9.71
N SER A 117 -29.78 8.89 -10.25
CA SER A 117 -30.81 8.79 -11.24
C SER A 117 -32.20 8.81 -10.63
N TRP A 118 -33.06 9.62 -11.23
CA TRP A 118 -34.46 9.70 -10.88
C TRP A 118 -35.29 8.74 -11.74
N ILE A 119 -36.27 8.11 -11.12
CA ILE A 119 -37.36 7.43 -11.83
C ILE A 119 -38.69 8.14 -11.56
N LYS A 120 -39.61 8.03 -12.50
CA LYS A 120 -40.92 8.69 -12.45
C LYS A 120 -42.03 7.67 -12.38
N GLY A 121 -42.96 7.83 -11.42
CA GLY A 121 -44.17 7.09 -11.26
C GLY A 121 -45.37 8.01 -11.23
N THR A 122 -46.55 7.41 -11.14
CA THR A 122 -47.85 8.13 -11.09
C THR A 122 -48.61 7.77 -9.81
N ILE A 123 -49.12 8.78 -9.12
CA ILE A 123 -49.95 8.64 -7.92
C ILE A 123 -51.40 8.41 -8.35
N SER A 124 -52.04 7.36 -7.83
CA SER A 124 -53.48 7.11 -7.97
C SER A 124 -54.03 6.65 -6.61
N GLY A 125 -54.77 7.53 -5.94
CA GLY A 125 -55.19 7.29 -4.57
C GLY A 125 -54.03 7.12 -3.64
N ASN A 126 -53.95 5.98 -2.94
CA ASN A 126 -52.85 5.63 -2.00
C ASN A 126 -51.75 4.75 -2.64
N THR A 127 -51.61 4.81 -3.95
CA THR A 127 -50.67 3.96 -4.69
C THR A 127 -49.80 4.80 -5.59
N VAL A 128 -48.53 4.53 -5.63
CA VAL A 128 -47.57 5.02 -6.63
C VAL A 128 -47.18 3.85 -7.52
N THR A 129 -47.35 4.02 -8.82
CA THR A 129 -47.04 3.02 -9.83
C THR A 129 -45.93 3.53 -10.75
N PHE A 130 -44.83 2.81 -10.85
CA PHE A 130 -43.77 3.03 -11.82
C PHE A 130 -43.90 1.99 -12.93
N GLU A 131 -43.68 2.41 -14.19
CA GLU A 131 -43.50 1.45 -15.29
C GLU A 131 -42.32 0.52 -14.94
N ASN A 132 -42.44 -0.77 -15.29
CA ASN A 132 -41.34 -1.69 -15.08
C ASN A 132 -40.17 -1.43 -16.06
N SER A 133 -38.99 -1.87 -15.74
CA SER A 133 -37.79 -1.75 -16.61
C SER A 133 -37.42 -0.30 -16.92
N GLN A 134 -37.49 0.60 -15.93
CA GLN A 134 -37.04 1.98 -16.10
C GLN A 134 -35.52 2.04 -16.21
N LEU A 135 -35.07 2.75 -17.26
CA LEU A 135 -33.65 3.00 -17.47
C LEU A 135 -33.09 3.91 -16.35
N VAL A 136 -32.07 3.48 -15.64
CA VAL A 136 -31.37 4.26 -14.59
C VAL A 136 -30.00 4.73 -15.01
N GLY A 137 -29.35 4.06 -15.95
CA GLY A 137 -28.03 4.46 -16.42
C GLY A 137 -27.41 3.46 -17.38
N GLY A 138 -26.11 3.59 -17.61
CA GLY A 138 -25.33 2.72 -18.49
C GLY A 138 -24.84 3.41 -19.77
N ALA A 139 -23.99 2.76 -20.56
CA ALA A 139 -23.44 3.24 -21.83
C ALA A 139 -23.58 2.19 -22.92
N ASP A 140 -24.09 2.59 -24.08
CA ASP A 140 -24.24 1.82 -25.33
C ASP A 140 -24.74 0.36 -25.17
N GLU A 141 -23.85 -0.60 -24.93
CA GLU A 141 -24.17 -2.03 -24.79
C GLU A 141 -24.37 -2.49 -23.34
N ALA A 142 -24.22 -1.61 -22.35
CA ALA A 142 -24.25 -1.92 -20.90
C ALA A 142 -25.24 -1.01 -20.15
N MET A 143 -26.49 -1.00 -20.56
CA MET A 143 -27.60 -0.24 -19.93
C MET A 143 -28.06 -0.94 -18.65
N ASP A 144 -28.48 -0.15 -17.65
CA ASP A 144 -29.07 -0.64 -16.41
C ASP A 144 -30.49 -0.15 -16.22
N TYR A 145 -31.30 -1.06 -15.69
CA TYR A 145 -32.74 -0.88 -15.52
C TYR A 145 -33.14 -1.22 -14.09
N LEU A 146 -34.12 -0.50 -13.55
CA LEU A 146 -34.87 -0.95 -12.38
C LEU A 146 -36.01 -1.85 -12.83
N VAL A 147 -35.92 -3.10 -12.38
CA VAL A 147 -36.86 -4.17 -12.77
C VAL A 147 -37.61 -4.66 -11.53
N GLY A 148 -38.95 -4.64 -11.60
CA GLY A 148 -39.80 -5.18 -10.55
C GLY A 148 -40.05 -6.67 -10.70
N GLY A 149 -40.02 -7.42 -9.57
CA GLY A 149 -40.34 -8.83 -9.51
C GLY A 149 -41.25 -9.21 -8.35
N ASP A 150 -41.96 -10.34 -8.49
CA ASP A 150 -42.69 -10.95 -7.39
C ASP A 150 -41.81 -11.77 -6.47
N SER A 151 -42.36 -12.35 -5.41
CA SER A 151 -41.63 -13.16 -4.42
C SER A 151 -41.07 -14.47 -4.97
N GLN A 152 -41.38 -14.84 -6.19
CA GLN A 152 -40.87 -16.01 -6.90
C GLN A 152 -39.81 -15.62 -7.95
N GLY A 153 -39.41 -14.33 -8.01
CA GLY A 153 -38.42 -13.83 -8.97
C GLY A 153 -38.97 -13.70 -10.40
N LYS A 154 -40.31 -13.70 -10.58
CA LYS A 154 -40.91 -13.45 -11.86
C LYS A 154 -41.18 -11.95 -12.01
N MET A 155 -40.85 -11.39 -13.17
CA MET A 155 -41.13 -9.98 -13.46
C MET A 155 -42.61 -9.62 -13.30
N THR A 156 -42.83 -8.46 -12.66
CA THR A 156 -44.19 -7.84 -12.59
C THR A 156 -44.42 -6.90 -13.77
N GLU A 157 -45.66 -6.50 -14.00
CA GLU A 157 -46.01 -5.52 -15.06
C GLU A 157 -45.55 -4.11 -14.68
N SER A 158 -45.46 -3.80 -13.39
CA SER A 158 -45.09 -2.51 -12.85
C SER A 158 -44.41 -2.66 -11.45
N ILE A 159 -43.73 -1.61 -11.02
CA ILE A 159 -43.21 -1.46 -9.65
C ILE A 159 -44.26 -0.64 -8.89
N VAL A 160 -44.79 -1.18 -7.80
CA VAL A 160 -45.93 -0.58 -7.07
C VAL A 160 -45.54 -0.35 -5.61
N PHE A 161 -45.85 0.84 -5.13
CA PHE A 161 -45.76 1.20 -3.71
C PHE A 161 -47.13 1.65 -3.17
N ASN A 162 -47.40 1.26 -1.92
CA ASN A 162 -48.42 1.90 -1.12
C ASN A 162 -47.88 3.22 -0.60
N TYR A 163 -48.57 4.32 -0.79
CA TYR A 163 -48.14 5.66 -0.43
C TYR A 163 -49.13 6.29 0.54
N ASP A 164 -48.66 6.58 1.74
CA ASP A 164 -49.42 7.37 2.73
C ASP A 164 -48.78 8.77 2.81
N ALA A 165 -49.38 9.72 2.10
CA ALA A 165 -48.93 11.11 2.10
C ALA A 165 -49.08 11.79 3.47
N THR A 166 -49.97 11.30 4.36
CA THR A 166 -50.22 11.86 5.68
C THR A 166 -49.18 11.36 6.68
N ALA A 167 -48.91 10.06 6.66
CA ALA A 167 -47.88 9.46 7.48
C ALA A 167 -46.46 9.73 6.93
N GLY A 168 -46.32 10.14 5.69
CA GLY A 168 -45.03 10.26 5.02
C GLY A 168 -44.36 8.90 4.86
N GLU A 169 -45.12 7.87 4.43
CA GLU A 169 -44.64 6.50 4.25
C GLU A 169 -44.80 6.03 2.82
N LEU A 170 -43.78 5.38 2.28
CA LEU A 170 -43.76 4.70 0.99
C LEU A 170 -43.34 3.25 1.20
N LYS A 171 -44.26 2.30 1.07
CA LYS A 171 -44.03 0.86 1.29
C LYS A 171 -44.21 0.07 0.04
N SER A 172 -43.18 -0.66 -0.40
CA SER A 172 -43.27 -1.46 -1.63
C SER A 172 -44.31 -2.58 -1.52
N ALA A 173 -45.21 -2.64 -2.49
CA ALA A 173 -46.08 -3.79 -2.74
C ALA A 173 -45.41 -4.79 -3.70
N THR A 174 -44.42 -4.34 -4.47
CA THR A 174 -43.56 -5.21 -5.31
C THR A 174 -42.49 -5.85 -4.44
N ALA A 175 -42.36 -7.17 -4.54
CA ALA A 175 -41.47 -7.93 -3.66
C ALA A 175 -39.99 -7.63 -3.89
N ILE A 176 -39.62 -7.54 -5.17
CA ILE A 176 -38.23 -7.29 -5.60
C ILE A 176 -38.19 -6.05 -6.47
N ILE A 177 -37.26 -5.14 -6.20
CA ILE A 177 -36.90 -4.04 -7.09
C ILE A 177 -35.39 -4.16 -7.34
N ALA A 178 -35.03 -4.66 -8.54
CA ALA A 178 -33.68 -5.03 -8.89
C ALA A 178 -33.04 -4.05 -9.88
N GLU A 179 -31.78 -3.76 -9.67
CA GLU A 179 -30.90 -3.12 -10.66
C GLU A 179 -30.31 -4.21 -11.54
N SER A 180 -30.73 -4.27 -12.80
CA SER A 180 -30.39 -5.33 -13.74
C SER A 180 -29.85 -4.78 -15.06
N ALA A 181 -28.83 -5.46 -15.61
CA ALA A 181 -28.33 -5.18 -16.96
C ALA A 181 -29.34 -5.58 -18.06
N VAL A 182 -30.39 -6.28 -17.73
CA VAL A 182 -31.37 -6.78 -18.68
C VAL A 182 -32.76 -6.27 -18.31
N ALA A 183 -33.41 -5.48 -19.21
CA ALA A 183 -34.73 -4.93 -18.98
C ALA A 183 -35.85 -5.98 -18.84
N THR A 184 -35.64 -7.20 -19.32
CA THR A 184 -36.67 -8.23 -19.48
C THR A 184 -36.49 -9.44 -18.55
N SER A 185 -35.55 -9.43 -17.63
CA SER A 185 -35.33 -10.53 -16.68
C SER A 185 -34.61 -10.10 -15.38
N LEU A 186 -34.66 -10.97 -14.38
CA LEU A 186 -33.91 -10.85 -13.14
C LEU A 186 -32.65 -11.74 -13.15
N GLU A 187 -32.10 -12.06 -14.33
CA GLU A 187 -30.97 -12.98 -14.50
C GLU A 187 -29.58 -12.30 -14.51
N SER A 188 -29.53 -10.97 -14.48
CA SER A 188 -28.28 -10.18 -14.49
C SER A 188 -28.38 -9.01 -13.50
N VAL A 189 -28.66 -9.34 -12.25
CA VAL A 189 -28.92 -8.38 -11.17
C VAL A 189 -27.63 -8.05 -10.44
N TYR A 190 -27.34 -6.77 -10.24
CA TYR A 190 -26.21 -6.26 -9.47
C TYR A 190 -26.59 -5.93 -8.03
N ALA A 191 -27.81 -5.42 -7.83
CA ALA A 191 -28.36 -5.08 -6.54
C ALA A 191 -29.89 -5.20 -6.57
N TYR A 192 -30.50 -5.43 -5.43
CA TYR A 192 -31.95 -5.44 -5.35
C TYR A 192 -32.48 -5.15 -3.94
N TRP A 193 -33.64 -4.50 -3.89
CA TRP A 193 -34.44 -4.32 -2.70
C TRP A 193 -35.46 -5.46 -2.54
N ILE A 194 -35.68 -5.86 -1.30
CA ILE A 194 -36.74 -6.78 -0.89
C ILE A 194 -37.72 -5.98 -0.03
N TYR A 195 -38.96 -5.74 -0.51
CA TYR A 195 -40.04 -5.00 0.15
C TYR A 195 -39.54 -3.71 0.84
N PRO A 196 -38.88 -2.77 0.16
CA PRO A 196 -38.37 -1.55 0.78
C PRO A 196 -39.50 -0.68 1.37
N VAL A 197 -39.20 -0.06 2.51
CA VAL A 197 -40.04 0.92 3.17
C VAL A 197 -39.23 2.19 3.41
N PHE A 198 -39.74 3.32 2.96
CA PHE A 198 -39.13 4.64 3.17
C PHE A 198 -40.10 5.53 3.93
N THR A 199 -39.55 6.32 4.88
CA THR A 199 -40.34 7.25 5.71
C THR A 199 -39.72 8.63 5.72
N LYS A 200 -40.59 9.66 5.78
CA LYS A 200 -40.15 11.04 5.89
C LYS A 200 -39.48 11.31 7.27
N GLU A 201 -39.98 10.68 8.30
CA GLU A 201 -39.38 10.73 9.62
C GLU A 201 -38.25 9.71 9.73
N LYS A 202 -37.11 10.14 10.29
CA LYS A 202 -35.97 9.26 10.49
C LYS A 202 -36.31 8.15 11.49
N PRO A 203 -36.22 6.86 11.11
CA PRO A 203 -36.45 5.77 12.05
C PRO A 203 -35.42 5.79 13.18
N LYS A 204 -35.82 5.35 14.34
CA LYS A 204 -34.91 5.20 15.48
C LYS A 204 -33.92 4.07 15.14
N GLY A 205 -32.65 4.41 14.99
CA GLY A 205 -31.58 3.44 14.75
C GLY A 205 -31.35 2.52 15.95
N PRO A 206 -30.53 1.47 15.80
CA PRO A 206 -30.14 0.61 16.91
C PRO A 206 -29.41 1.43 17.99
N GLU A 207 -29.71 1.16 19.25
CA GLU A 207 -29.10 1.87 20.40
C GLU A 207 -27.92 1.07 20.94
N VAL A 208 -26.82 1.76 21.21
CA VAL A 208 -25.69 1.18 21.94
C VAL A 208 -26.04 0.95 23.41
N VAL A 209 -25.52 -0.12 23.97
CA VAL A 209 -25.65 -0.36 25.42
C VAL A 209 -24.78 0.65 26.18
N VAL A 210 -25.35 1.30 27.18
CA VAL A 210 -24.63 2.19 28.08
C VAL A 210 -24.62 1.56 29.48
N ALA A 211 -23.43 1.35 30.03
CA ALA A 211 -23.31 0.87 31.42
C ALA A 211 -23.74 1.92 32.40
N PRO A 212 -24.29 1.53 33.58
CA PRO A 212 -24.64 2.46 34.65
C PRO A 212 -23.46 3.31 35.10
N GLU A 213 -23.71 4.59 35.38
CA GLU A 213 -22.69 5.49 35.94
C GLU A 213 -22.14 4.95 37.26
N GLY A 214 -20.80 4.82 37.36
CA GLY A 214 -20.13 4.31 38.55
C GLY A 214 -20.13 2.78 38.69
N LEU A 215 -20.55 2.02 37.65
CA LEU A 215 -20.44 0.56 37.65
C LEU A 215 -19.00 0.14 37.93
N GLN A 216 -18.82 -0.68 38.95
CA GLN A 216 -17.52 -1.27 39.25
C GLN A 216 -17.28 -2.49 38.34
N THR A 217 -16.14 -2.53 37.71
CA THR A 217 -15.76 -3.62 36.82
C THR A 217 -14.51 -4.31 37.31
N ASP A 218 -14.43 -5.61 37.04
CA ASP A 218 -13.21 -6.38 37.19
C ASP A 218 -12.62 -6.65 35.79
N GLU A 219 -11.31 -6.75 35.72
CA GLU A 219 -10.60 -7.22 34.49
C GLU A 219 -10.71 -8.75 34.41
N TRP A 220 -11.01 -9.27 33.22
CA TRP A 220 -11.08 -10.70 32.94
C TRP A 220 -10.21 -11.03 31.74
N ALA A 221 -9.37 -12.07 31.85
CA ALA A 221 -8.63 -12.62 30.73
C ALA A 221 -9.53 -13.56 29.92
N ILE A 222 -9.76 -13.28 28.65
CA ILE A 222 -10.47 -14.14 27.70
C ILE A 222 -9.49 -14.98 26.90
N ASN A 223 -9.75 -16.28 26.77
CA ASN A 223 -9.01 -17.23 25.96
C ASN A 223 -9.99 -18.02 25.09
N ALA A 224 -9.72 -18.14 23.81
CA ALA A 224 -10.53 -18.81 22.80
C ALA A 224 -9.64 -19.30 21.64
N VAL A 225 -10.24 -19.86 20.60
CA VAL A 225 -9.57 -20.16 19.33
C VAL A 225 -10.36 -19.59 18.16
N THR A 226 -9.69 -19.23 17.07
CA THR A 226 -10.33 -18.86 15.81
C THR A 226 -10.90 -20.09 15.10
N ASN A 227 -11.63 -19.90 14.00
CA ASN A 227 -12.07 -21.01 13.12
C ASN A 227 -10.92 -21.78 12.48
N TYR A 228 -9.74 -21.20 12.43
CA TYR A 228 -8.51 -21.82 11.92
C TYR A 228 -7.71 -22.57 13.00
N GLY A 229 -8.18 -22.52 14.26
CA GLY A 229 -7.52 -23.15 15.41
C GLY A 229 -6.42 -22.29 16.04
N ASP A 230 -6.25 -21.04 15.59
CA ASP A 230 -5.28 -20.13 16.17
C ASP A 230 -5.76 -19.63 17.54
N PRO A 231 -4.87 -19.54 18.54
CA PRO A 231 -5.24 -19.03 19.86
C PRO A 231 -5.62 -17.55 19.81
N VAL A 232 -6.71 -17.22 20.45
CA VAL A 232 -7.17 -15.83 20.69
C VAL A 232 -7.17 -15.59 22.19
N SER A 233 -6.44 -14.57 22.64
CA SER A 233 -6.46 -14.15 24.04
C SER A 233 -6.40 -12.63 24.16
N GLY A 234 -6.91 -12.10 25.26
CA GLY A 234 -6.96 -10.66 25.52
C GLY A 234 -7.64 -10.40 26.86
N TYR A 235 -8.12 -9.18 27.05
CA TYR A 235 -8.80 -8.75 28.26
C TYR A 235 -10.14 -8.09 27.94
N VAL A 236 -11.10 -8.31 28.81
CA VAL A 236 -12.42 -7.65 28.81
C VAL A 236 -12.71 -7.16 30.22
N ASN A 237 -13.60 -6.18 30.36
CA ASN A 237 -14.08 -5.70 31.64
C ASN A 237 -15.50 -6.21 31.88
N ILE A 238 -15.78 -6.74 33.08
CA ILE A 238 -17.11 -7.22 33.44
C ILE A 238 -17.55 -6.57 34.76
N GLY A 239 -18.75 -6.02 34.72
CA GLY A 239 -19.40 -5.42 35.90
C GLY A 239 -20.76 -6.05 36.15
N PHE A 240 -21.14 -6.15 37.43
CA PHE A 240 -22.42 -6.64 37.90
C PHE A 240 -23.21 -5.54 38.61
N ASP A 241 -24.47 -5.34 38.18
CA ASP A 241 -25.43 -4.46 38.82
C ASP A 241 -26.69 -5.28 39.19
N GLY A 242 -26.71 -5.87 40.37
CA GLY A 242 -27.72 -6.85 40.77
C GLY A 242 -27.63 -8.11 39.89
N THR A 243 -28.69 -8.39 39.13
CA THR A 243 -28.71 -9.50 38.16
C THR A 243 -28.27 -9.06 36.77
N ASP A 244 -28.11 -7.77 36.51
CA ASP A 244 -27.63 -7.26 35.23
C ASP A 244 -26.10 -7.43 35.14
N VAL A 245 -25.62 -7.89 33.99
CA VAL A 245 -24.20 -8.11 33.73
C VAL A 245 -23.81 -7.28 32.51
N TYR A 246 -22.74 -6.51 32.65
CA TYR A 246 -22.21 -5.64 31.59
C TYR A 246 -20.81 -6.13 31.18
N LEU A 247 -20.58 -6.38 29.91
CA LEU A 247 -19.29 -6.80 29.36
C LEU A 247 -18.80 -5.78 28.34
N GLN A 248 -17.59 -5.25 28.55
CA GLN A 248 -16.91 -4.28 27.69
C GLN A 248 -15.72 -4.92 26.99
N GLY A 249 -15.45 -4.50 25.76
CA GLY A 249 -14.23 -4.85 25.07
C GLY A 249 -14.28 -6.12 24.24
N LEU A 250 -15.45 -6.76 24.07
CA LEU A 250 -15.60 -7.97 23.26
C LEU A 250 -15.44 -7.68 21.76
N CYS A 251 -15.87 -6.50 21.30
CA CYS A 251 -15.66 -6.06 19.91
C CYS A 251 -14.32 -5.33 19.80
N THR A 252 -13.34 -5.93 19.12
CA THR A 252 -11.99 -5.34 19.01
C THR A 252 -11.93 -4.08 18.14
N TYR A 253 -12.93 -3.88 17.27
CA TYR A 253 -13.08 -2.67 16.47
C TYR A 253 -13.63 -1.50 17.28
N LEU A 254 -14.41 -1.79 18.33
CA LEU A 254 -15.04 -0.84 19.22
C LEU A 254 -14.82 -1.25 20.68
N PRO A 255 -13.57 -1.17 21.20
CA PRO A 255 -13.19 -1.73 22.50
C PRO A 255 -13.89 -1.07 23.69
N GLU A 256 -14.38 0.16 23.54
CA GLU A 256 -15.14 0.86 24.58
C GLU A 256 -16.62 0.48 24.61
N SER A 257 -17.09 -0.32 23.67
CA SER A 257 -18.51 -0.70 23.58
C SER A 257 -18.89 -1.78 24.58
N TRP A 258 -20.17 -1.75 24.98
CA TRP A 258 -20.75 -2.64 25.97
C TRP A 258 -21.80 -3.55 25.37
N ILE A 259 -21.95 -4.74 25.99
CA ILE A 259 -23.15 -5.56 25.87
C ILE A 259 -23.73 -5.79 27.26
N LYS A 260 -25.06 -5.98 27.33
CA LYS A 260 -25.80 -6.20 28.57
C LYS A 260 -26.42 -7.60 28.55
N GLY A 261 -26.21 -8.35 29.63
CA GLY A 261 -26.81 -9.65 29.88
C GLY A 261 -27.48 -9.69 31.26
N SER A 262 -27.93 -10.89 31.61
CA SER A 262 -28.54 -11.16 32.93
C SER A 262 -27.98 -12.45 33.53
N LEU A 263 -27.79 -12.44 34.85
CA LEU A 263 -27.38 -13.57 35.64
C LEU A 263 -28.63 -14.25 36.26
N ASP A 264 -28.80 -15.57 36.00
CA ASP A 264 -29.79 -16.44 36.65
C ASP A 264 -29.07 -17.68 37.16
N GLY A 265 -28.98 -17.76 38.50
CA GLY A 265 -28.21 -18.82 39.17
C GLY A 265 -26.72 -18.79 38.76
N ASN A 266 -26.28 -19.79 38.03
CA ASN A 266 -24.92 -19.92 37.50
C ASN A 266 -24.85 -19.69 35.99
N THR A 267 -25.83 -19.06 35.39
CA THR A 267 -25.92 -18.83 33.95
C THR A 267 -26.00 -17.34 33.65
N ILE A 268 -25.12 -16.85 32.80
CA ILE A 268 -25.16 -15.49 32.29
C ILE A 268 -25.57 -15.53 30.83
N THR A 269 -26.64 -14.82 30.44
CA THR A 269 -27.16 -14.77 29.09
C THR A 269 -27.11 -13.33 28.56
N PHE A 270 -26.43 -13.13 27.46
CA PHE A 270 -26.44 -11.89 26.66
C PHE A 270 -27.36 -12.10 25.45
N PRO A 271 -28.45 -11.31 25.31
CA PRO A 271 -29.33 -11.38 24.12
C PRO A 271 -28.54 -11.08 22.83
N GLY A 272 -28.99 -11.68 21.73
CA GLY A 272 -28.39 -11.43 20.42
C GLY A 272 -28.74 -10.07 19.84
N ASP A 273 -28.15 -9.75 18.71
CA ASP A 273 -28.37 -8.50 17.95
C ASP A 273 -28.09 -7.21 18.73
N GLN A 274 -27.34 -7.28 19.83
CA GLN A 274 -26.91 -6.07 20.53
C GLN A 274 -25.93 -5.29 19.68
N TYR A 275 -26.20 -3.98 19.53
CA TYR A 275 -25.43 -3.08 18.70
C TYR A 275 -24.22 -2.53 19.46
N PHE A 276 -23.02 -2.76 18.96
CA PHE A 276 -21.78 -2.23 19.52
C PHE A 276 -21.51 -0.80 19.09
N GLY A 277 -21.91 -0.41 17.90
CA GLY A 277 -21.67 0.93 17.35
C GLY A 277 -21.23 0.91 15.89
N PHE A 278 -20.93 2.10 15.39
CA PHE A 278 -20.42 2.34 14.03
C PHE A 278 -18.90 2.52 14.07
N TYR A 279 -18.21 1.81 13.20
CA TYR A 279 -16.76 1.88 12.97
C TYR A 279 -16.49 2.45 11.60
N ASP A 280 -15.55 3.39 11.50
CA ASP A 280 -15.07 3.97 10.23
C ASP A 280 -13.54 4.06 10.31
N ASP A 281 -12.84 3.42 9.38
CA ASP A 281 -11.38 3.46 9.31
C ASP A 281 -10.85 4.67 8.51
N GLY A 282 -11.76 5.50 7.98
CA GLY A 282 -11.45 6.67 7.15
C GLY A 282 -10.87 6.31 5.76
N ALA A 283 -10.89 5.02 5.37
CA ALA A 283 -10.30 4.51 4.14
C ALA A 283 -11.29 3.70 3.27
N MET A 284 -12.57 4.03 3.31
CA MET A 284 -13.72 3.38 2.63
C MET A 284 -14.31 2.15 3.34
N ASN A 285 -13.85 1.76 4.55
CA ASN A 285 -14.47 0.69 5.30
C ASN A 285 -15.23 1.25 6.49
N SER A 286 -16.55 1.21 6.43
CA SER A 286 -17.42 1.61 7.54
C SER A 286 -18.43 0.50 7.82
N TYR A 287 -18.56 0.12 9.10
CA TYR A 287 -19.37 -1.00 9.51
C TYR A 287 -20.15 -0.72 10.77
N ASN A 288 -21.39 -1.24 10.83
CA ASN A 288 -22.15 -1.35 12.05
C ASN A 288 -21.94 -2.74 12.65
N PHE A 289 -21.47 -2.83 13.88
CA PHE A 289 -21.16 -4.10 14.51
C PHE A 289 -22.26 -4.56 15.46
N PHE A 290 -22.59 -5.84 15.42
CA PHE A 290 -23.62 -6.48 16.24
C PHE A 290 -23.13 -7.80 16.85
N LEU A 291 -23.63 -8.12 18.03
CA LEU A 291 -23.48 -9.47 18.58
C LEU A 291 -24.27 -10.46 17.74
N ARG A 292 -23.78 -11.70 17.61
CA ARG A 292 -24.49 -12.79 16.91
C ARG A 292 -25.97 -12.88 17.31
N GLN A 293 -26.84 -13.27 16.36
CA GLN A 293 -28.30 -13.24 16.53
C GLN A 293 -28.83 -14.12 17.67
N GLU A 294 -28.19 -15.27 17.89
CA GLU A 294 -28.60 -16.23 18.93
C GLU A 294 -28.19 -15.77 20.34
N GLY A 295 -27.43 -14.68 20.46
CA GLY A 295 -26.88 -14.24 21.74
C GLY A 295 -25.78 -15.17 22.26
N ILE A 296 -25.40 -14.98 23.52
CA ILE A 296 -24.33 -15.73 24.19
C ILE A 296 -24.86 -16.23 25.54
N THR A 297 -24.56 -17.49 25.88
CA THR A 297 -24.81 -18.03 27.21
C THR A 297 -23.51 -18.56 27.80
N PHE A 298 -23.12 -18.02 28.98
CA PHE A 298 -21.97 -18.49 29.73
C PHE A 298 -22.44 -19.29 30.96
N THR A 299 -21.74 -20.39 31.22
CA THR A 299 -21.74 -21.02 32.55
C THR A 299 -20.79 -20.22 33.43
N TYR A 300 -21.27 -19.75 34.56
CA TYR A 300 -20.55 -18.89 35.51
C TYR A 300 -20.28 -19.60 36.84
N ASP A 301 -19.02 -19.71 37.20
CA ASP A 301 -18.55 -20.16 38.50
C ASP A 301 -18.02 -18.95 39.27
N ALA A 302 -18.83 -18.46 40.20
CA ALA A 302 -18.50 -17.28 40.98
C ALA A 302 -17.36 -17.54 41.99
N GLU A 303 -17.22 -18.77 42.49
CA GLU A 303 -16.17 -19.13 43.46
C GLU A 303 -14.81 -19.23 42.75
N ALA A 304 -14.78 -19.82 41.57
CA ALA A 304 -13.57 -19.91 40.73
C ALA A 304 -13.25 -18.61 39.97
N GLY A 305 -14.20 -17.66 39.92
CA GLY A 305 -14.08 -16.47 39.09
C GLY A 305 -13.93 -16.82 37.59
N LYS A 306 -14.76 -17.74 37.10
CA LYS A 306 -14.63 -18.30 35.77
C LYS A 306 -15.96 -18.28 35.02
N MET A 307 -15.90 -17.93 33.74
CA MET A 307 -17.02 -18.04 32.79
C MET A 307 -16.57 -18.88 31.59
N SER A 308 -17.46 -19.70 31.04
CA SER A 308 -17.19 -20.47 29.83
C SER A 308 -18.45 -20.63 28.99
N ALA A 309 -18.29 -20.55 27.68
CA ALA A 309 -19.35 -20.83 26.72
C ALA A 309 -18.90 -21.90 25.74
N GLU A 310 -19.84 -22.70 25.26
CA GLU A 310 -19.60 -23.70 24.21
C GLU A 310 -19.97 -23.12 22.85
N GLY A 311 -19.26 -23.54 21.81
CA GLY A 311 -19.49 -23.16 20.43
C GLY A 311 -18.87 -21.83 20.05
N GLU A 312 -19.27 -21.32 18.90
CA GLU A 312 -18.72 -20.12 18.29
C GLU A 312 -19.49 -18.87 18.78
N ILE A 313 -18.76 -17.89 19.29
CA ILE A 313 -19.25 -16.53 19.51
C ILE A 313 -18.64 -15.63 18.43
N TYR A 314 -19.44 -14.83 17.78
CA TYR A 314 -18.94 -13.87 16.77
C TYR A 314 -19.61 -12.51 16.85
N ILE A 315 -18.86 -11.51 16.44
CA ILE A 315 -19.33 -10.16 16.18
C ILE A 315 -19.50 -10.04 14.66
N TYR A 316 -20.64 -9.60 14.19
CA TYR A 316 -20.90 -9.48 12.76
C TYR A 316 -21.18 -8.03 12.33
N THR A 317 -20.95 -7.76 11.06
CA THR A 317 -21.27 -6.48 10.45
C THR A 317 -22.69 -6.50 9.92
N GLY A 318 -23.52 -5.59 10.41
CA GLY A 318 -24.84 -5.36 9.83
C GLY A 318 -24.68 -4.86 8.39
N GLY A 319 -25.42 -5.48 7.48
CA GLY A 319 -25.40 -5.12 6.08
C GLY A 319 -24.52 -6.02 5.23
N SER A 320 -23.24 -6.19 5.52
CA SER A 320 -22.32 -7.03 4.74
C SER A 320 -22.25 -8.49 5.19
N ASN A 321 -22.88 -8.84 6.31
CA ASN A 321 -22.88 -10.19 6.91
C ASN A 321 -21.48 -10.80 7.08
N LEU A 322 -20.50 -9.99 7.42
CA LEU A 322 -19.13 -10.42 7.70
C LEU A 322 -18.93 -10.63 9.20
N LYS A 323 -18.19 -11.67 9.58
CA LYS A 323 -17.73 -11.86 10.96
C LYS A 323 -16.47 -11.02 11.18
N GLY A 324 -16.54 -10.08 12.13
CA GLY A 324 -15.38 -9.29 12.57
C GLY A 324 -14.50 -10.10 13.53
N ASP A 325 -15.01 -10.32 14.75
CA ASP A 325 -14.31 -11.09 15.77
C ASP A 325 -14.99 -12.44 15.98
N VAL A 326 -14.18 -13.50 16.15
CA VAL A 326 -14.67 -14.88 16.34
C VAL A 326 -13.95 -15.53 17.53
N TYR A 327 -14.72 -16.12 18.45
CA TYR A 327 -14.25 -16.78 19.64
C TYR A 327 -14.91 -18.15 19.75
N ASN A 328 -14.16 -19.23 19.52
CA ASN A 328 -14.67 -20.60 19.72
C ASN A 328 -14.36 -21.07 21.13
N ASN A 329 -15.40 -21.56 21.81
CA ASN A 329 -15.34 -22.09 23.17
C ASN A 329 -14.61 -21.16 24.15
N PRO A 330 -14.99 -19.86 24.26
CA PRO A 330 -14.27 -18.91 25.08
C PRO A 330 -14.35 -19.24 26.56
N VAL A 331 -13.22 -19.04 27.23
CA VAL A 331 -13.09 -19.13 28.68
C VAL A 331 -12.59 -17.79 29.19
N LEU A 332 -13.31 -17.21 30.12
CA LEU A 332 -12.95 -15.97 30.80
C LEU A 332 -12.57 -16.28 32.26
N ASN A 333 -11.41 -15.83 32.69
CA ASN A 333 -10.95 -15.97 34.08
C ASN A 333 -10.77 -14.58 34.66
N LYS A 334 -11.37 -14.36 35.84
CA LYS A 334 -11.22 -13.11 36.59
C LYS A 334 -9.74 -12.91 36.97
N VAL A 335 -9.24 -11.72 36.72
CA VAL A 335 -7.87 -11.39 37.08
C VAL A 335 -7.79 -11.15 38.58
N VAL A 336 -6.92 -11.91 39.25
CA VAL A 336 -6.54 -11.71 40.64
C VAL A 336 -5.03 -11.53 40.67
N GLU A 337 -4.56 -10.31 40.96
CA GLU A 337 -3.13 -10.00 40.97
C GLU A 337 -2.37 -10.83 41.98
N LYS A 338 -1.47 -11.69 41.51
CA LYS A 338 -0.54 -12.48 42.32
C LYS A 338 0.77 -12.68 41.56
N ALA A 339 1.82 -13.11 42.26
CA ALA A 339 3.06 -13.49 41.60
C ALA A 339 2.82 -14.72 40.70
N GLY A 340 3.41 -14.71 39.52
CA GLY A 340 3.32 -15.81 38.55
C GLY A 340 4.37 -15.64 37.45
N THR A 341 4.82 -16.76 36.84
CA THR A 341 5.72 -16.75 35.71
C THR A 341 4.87 -16.74 34.44
N PRO A 342 5.00 -15.74 33.55
CA PRO A 342 4.23 -15.70 32.30
C PRO A 342 4.45 -16.97 31.46
N ALA A 343 3.39 -17.49 30.85
CA ALA A 343 3.54 -18.49 29.81
C ALA A 343 4.31 -17.90 28.61
N THR A 344 5.03 -18.75 27.90
CA THR A 344 5.90 -18.34 26.80
C THR A 344 5.10 -17.71 25.67
N PRO A 345 5.40 -16.46 25.24
CA PRO A 345 4.79 -15.85 24.06
C PRO A 345 5.21 -16.61 22.78
N ASN A 346 4.59 -16.26 21.64
CA ASN A 346 4.86 -16.93 20.36
C ASN A 346 4.85 -15.91 19.22
N ILE A 347 5.81 -16.04 18.29
CA ILE A 347 5.79 -15.37 16.98
C ILE A 347 5.23 -16.36 15.97
N SER A 348 4.08 -16.06 15.41
CA SER A 348 3.40 -16.94 14.44
C SER A 348 3.92 -16.74 13.02
N GLN A 349 4.27 -15.51 12.66
CA GLN A 349 4.69 -15.17 11.30
C GLN A 349 5.48 -13.87 11.26
N ILE A 350 6.39 -13.77 10.29
CA ILE A 350 6.99 -12.51 9.85
C ILE A 350 6.79 -12.41 8.34
N TYR A 351 6.34 -11.27 7.86
CA TYR A 351 6.15 -11.01 6.43
C TYR A 351 6.57 -9.59 6.08
N ASP A 352 6.91 -9.35 4.81
CA ASP A 352 7.28 -8.03 4.33
C ASP A 352 6.03 -7.15 4.20
N GLY A 353 6.03 -6.01 4.88
CA GLY A 353 5.01 -4.97 4.79
C GLY A 353 5.55 -3.72 4.08
N THR A 354 4.66 -2.79 3.76
CA THR A 354 5.03 -1.52 3.09
C THR A 354 5.96 -0.65 3.92
N ASP A 355 5.84 -0.71 5.25
CA ASP A 355 6.62 0.09 6.20
C ASP A 355 7.74 -0.72 6.89
N GLY A 356 8.15 -1.84 6.30
CA GLY A 356 9.11 -2.78 6.85
C GLY A 356 8.48 -4.11 7.24
N PRO A 357 9.27 -5.07 7.72
CA PRO A 357 8.77 -6.37 8.15
C PRO A 357 7.74 -6.25 9.27
N VAL A 358 6.67 -7.04 9.18
CA VAL A 358 5.62 -7.12 10.18
C VAL A 358 5.79 -8.41 10.97
N VAL A 359 5.90 -8.30 12.28
CA VAL A 359 5.95 -9.45 13.20
C VAL A 359 4.56 -9.65 13.79
N LEU A 360 3.97 -10.82 13.53
CA LEU A 360 2.74 -11.28 14.17
C LEU A 360 3.07 -12.15 15.38
N PHE A 361 2.50 -11.83 16.52
CA PHE A 361 2.83 -12.53 17.77
C PHE A 361 1.65 -12.66 18.72
N SER A 362 1.77 -13.57 19.65
CA SER A 362 0.81 -13.80 20.72
C SER A 362 1.48 -13.72 22.08
N ILE A 363 0.85 -13.01 23.02
CA ILE A 363 1.30 -12.91 24.41
C ILE A 363 0.22 -13.54 25.29
N PRO A 364 0.48 -14.70 25.91
CA PRO A 364 -0.46 -15.33 26.82
C PRO A 364 -0.91 -14.39 27.95
N THR A 365 -2.19 -14.40 28.28
CA THR A 365 -2.78 -13.65 29.39
C THR A 365 -2.76 -14.42 30.72
N SER A 366 -2.12 -15.58 30.73
CA SER A 366 -2.00 -16.47 31.88
C SER A 366 -0.53 -16.81 32.17
N ASP A 367 -0.28 -17.14 33.44
CA ASP A 367 0.99 -17.71 33.89
C ASP A 367 1.11 -19.22 33.51
N THR A 368 2.25 -19.83 33.83
CA THR A 368 2.53 -21.25 33.57
C THR A 368 1.62 -22.21 34.35
N GLU A 369 0.92 -21.75 35.35
CA GLU A 369 -0.06 -22.50 36.15
C GLU A 369 -1.50 -22.29 35.63
N GLY A 370 -1.71 -21.43 34.63
CA GLY A 370 -3.00 -21.09 34.04
C GLY A 370 -3.79 -20.01 34.76
N ASN A 371 -3.17 -19.30 35.73
CA ASN A 371 -3.83 -18.17 36.38
C ASN A 371 -3.80 -16.92 35.49
N ALA A 372 -4.91 -16.18 35.46
CA ALA A 372 -4.96 -14.91 34.74
C ALA A 372 -4.01 -13.88 35.34
N MET A 373 -3.28 -13.17 34.51
CA MET A 373 -2.34 -12.11 34.88
C MET A 373 -2.97 -10.74 34.65
N ALA A 374 -2.70 -9.74 35.50
CA ALA A 374 -3.16 -8.38 35.29
C ALA A 374 -2.44 -7.72 34.10
N SER A 375 -3.23 -7.17 33.16
CA SER A 375 -2.69 -6.56 31.93
C SER A 375 -1.74 -5.40 32.24
N SER A 376 -2.08 -4.60 33.26
CA SER A 376 -1.26 -3.44 33.69
C SER A 376 0.11 -3.80 34.28
N LYS A 377 0.33 -5.09 34.60
CA LYS A 377 1.59 -5.64 35.14
C LYS A 377 2.35 -6.51 34.15
N LEU A 378 1.80 -6.68 32.95
CA LEU A 378 2.38 -7.50 31.89
C LEU A 378 3.05 -6.61 30.85
N THR A 379 4.31 -6.90 30.59
CA THR A 379 5.10 -6.24 29.55
C THR A 379 5.71 -7.29 28.62
N PHE A 380 6.15 -6.89 27.45
CA PHE A 380 6.90 -7.74 26.53
C PHE A 380 8.06 -6.99 25.90
N GLN A 381 9.07 -7.73 25.45
CA GLN A 381 10.19 -7.21 24.68
C GLN A 381 10.46 -8.09 23.47
N LEU A 382 10.96 -7.47 22.38
CA LEU A 382 11.55 -8.19 21.27
C LEU A 382 13.07 -8.23 21.44
N LEU A 383 13.67 -9.34 21.05
CA LEU A 383 15.11 -9.59 21.10
C LEU A 383 15.58 -9.87 19.67
N LYS A 384 16.76 -9.43 19.33
CA LYS A 384 17.43 -9.81 18.09
C LYS A 384 18.66 -10.67 18.40
N ASP A 385 18.89 -11.63 17.52
CA ASP A 385 20.12 -12.42 17.47
C ASP A 385 20.81 -12.13 16.15
N VAL A 386 22.01 -11.54 16.26
CA VAL A 386 22.89 -11.26 15.12
C VAL A 386 24.17 -12.00 15.37
N GLU A 387 24.46 -13.03 14.57
CA GLU A 387 25.66 -13.85 14.68
C GLU A 387 25.92 -14.37 16.11
N GLN A 388 24.87 -14.86 16.78
CA GLN A 388 24.84 -15.38 18.16
C GLN A 388 24.99 -14.31 19.27
N GLU A 389 25.01 -13.04 18.91
CA GLU A 389 24.94 -11.92 19.85
C GLU A 389 23.48 -11.51 20.06
N ILE A 390 22.97 -11.71 21.28
CA ILE A 390 21.58 -11.44 21.63
C ILE A 390 21.49 -10.07 22.30
N SER A 391 20.59 -9.23 21.81
CA SER A 391 20.30 -7.92 22.40
C SER A 391 18.82 -7.57 22.26
N PRO A 392 18.26 -6.72 23.15
CA PRO A 392 16.92 -6.21 22.98
C PRO A 392 16.82 -5.31 21.73
N VAL A 393 15.67 -5.37 21.07
CA VAL A 393 15.33 -4.44 19.99
C VAL A 393 14.91 -3.11 20.63
N THR A 394 15.55 -2.01 20.21
CA THR A 394 15.19 -0.66 20.65
C THR A 394 14.27 -0.02 19.61
N PHE A 395 13.20 0.60 20.08
CA PHE A 395 12.24 1.33 19.26
C PHE A 395 12.36 2.82 19.59
N ASP A 396 12.78 3.62 18.62
CA ASP A 396 13.08 5.05 18.82
C ASP A 396 11.95 5.95 18.26
N PRO A 397 11.68 7.12 18.87
CA PRO A 397 10.67 8.07 18.39
C PRO A 397 10.92 8.54 16.95
N ALA A 398 12.16 8.53 16.47
CA ALA A 398 12.49 8.88 15.09
C ALA A 398 11.83 7.93 14.07
N ASP A 399 11.77 6.63 14.39
CA ASP A 399 11.18 5.60 13.54
C ASP A 399 9.72 5.31 13.92
N TYR A 400 9.33 5.63 15.16
CA TYR A 400 7.99 5.36 15.72
C TYR A 400 7.42 6.65 16.33
N PRO A 401 6.84 7.56 15.53
CA PRO A 401 6.41 8.90 15.99
C PRO A 401 5.37 8.91 17.12
N VAL A 402 4.70 7.79 17.37
CA VAL A 402 3.76 7.64 18.50
C VAL A 402 4.49 7.49 19.85
N LEU A 403 5.79 7.21 19.85
CA LEU A 403 6.61 7.12 21.05
C LEU A 403 7.10 8.51 21.47
N THR A 404 7.21 8.73 22.77
CA THR A 404 7.79 9.95 23.35
C THR A 404 9.24 9.77 23.78
N GLU A 405 9.67 8.51 23.95
CA GLU A 405 11.03 8.10 24.32
C GLU A 405 11.38 6.74 23.72
N SER A 406 12.67 6.42 23.65
CA SER A 406 13.14 5.12 23.20
C SER A 406 12.76 4.00 24.17
N MET A 407 12.19 2.90 23.66
CA MET A 407 11.67 1.77 24.44
C MET A 407 12.28 0.45 23.99
N THR A 408 12.58 -0.45 24.94
CA THR A 408 12.97 -1.85 24.68
C THR A 408 11.95 -2.85 25.20
N ALA A 409 11.07 -2.43 26.13
CA ALA A 409 10.00 -3.23 26.68
C ALA A 409 8.68 -2.43 26.61
N PHE A 410 7.62 -3.09 26.24
CA PHE A 410 6.30 -2.47 26.00
C PHE A 410 5.27 -2.97 26.98
N PRO A 411 4.33 -2.13 27.44
CA PRO A 411 3.11 -2.58 28.10
C PRO A 411 2.33 -3.56 27.19
N TYR A 412 1.62 -4.50 27.80
CA TYR A 412 0.82 -5.48 27.03
C TYR A 412 -0.09 -4.85 25.98
N GLY A 413 -0.72 -3.72 26.30
CA GLY A 413 -1.63 -3.00 25.40
C GLY A 413 -0.93 -2.25 24.24
N TYR A 414 0.41 -2.12 24.27
CA TYR A 414 1.14 -1.40 23.23
C TYR A 414 1.40 -2.28 22.01
N THR A 415 0.72 -1.98 20.92
CA THR A 415 0.92 -2.65 19.62
C THR A 415 0.51 -1.71 18.49
N ASN A 416 0.86 -2.04 17.26
CA ASN A 416 0.39 -1.29 16.08
C ASN A 416 -1.06 -1.59 15.73
N GLY A 417 -1.72 -2.58 16.33
CA GLY A 417 -3.04 -2.93 15.90
C GLY A 417 -3.95 -3.68 16.83
N GLN A 418 -3.83 -4.87 17.19
CA GLN A 418 -4.88 -5.70 17.77
C GLN A 418 -5.03 -5.53 19.29
N GLU A 419 -6.26 -5.34 19.79
CA GLU A 419 -6.61 -5.43 21.21
C GLU A 419 -6.46 -6.86 21.75
N PHE A 420 -6.88 -7.83 20.91
CA PHE A 420 -6.73 -9.25 21.15
C PHE A 420 -5.59 -9.85 20.30
N GLN A 421 -5.24 -11.07 20.58
CA GLN A 421 -4.24 -11.85 19.84
C GLN A 421 -4.81 -12.35 18.50
N PRO A 422 -3.99 -12.49 17.46
CA PRO A 422 -2.59 -12.10 17.38
C PRO A 422 -2.40 -10.58 17.34
N LYS A 423 -1.31 -10.13 17.95
CA LYS A 423 -0.86 -8.74 17.89
C LYS A 423 0.19 -8.58 16.81
N TYR A 424 0.43 -7.35 16.36
CA TYR A 424 1.50 -7.10 15.39
C TYR A 424 2.29 -5.84 15.68
N ILE A 425 3.54 -5.83 15.20
CA ILE A 425 4.42 -4.67 15.25
C ILE A 425 5.21 -4.57 13.95
N PHE A 426 5.38 -3.35 13.43
CA PHE A 426 6.26 -3.09 12.29
C PHE A 426 7.70 -2.95 12.78
N LEU A 427 8.63 -3.60 12.09
CA LEU A 427 10.07 -3.43 12.32
C LEU A 427 10.62 -2.43 11.32
N ARG A 428 11.11 -1.30 11.83
CA ARG A 428 11.73 -0.23 11.02
C ARG A 428 13.24 -0.14 11.23
N GLN A 429 13.82 -1.15 11.86
CA GLN A 429 15.26 -1.24 12.12
C GLN A 429 16.02 -1.49 10.82
N SER A 430 16.93 -0.59 10.48
CA SER A 430 17.77 -0.67 9.27
C SER A 430 18.64 -1.92 9.22
N ASP A 431 18.99 -2.47 10.40
CA ASP A 431 19.86 -3.65 10.56
C ASP A 431 19.08 -4.99 10.51
N TYR A 432 17.75 -4.97 10.28
CA TYR A 432 16.93 -6.20 10.28
C TYR A 432 17.46 -7.29 9.33
N LYS A 433 17.99 -6.90 8.18
CA LYS A 433 18.58 -7.83 7.20
C LYS A 433 19.78 -8.63 7.77
N LEU A 434 20.40 -8.16 8.87
CA LEU A 434 21.50 -8.85 9.57
C LEU A 434 21.01 -9.89 10.59
N TRP A 435 19.72 -9.84 10.99
CA TRP A 435 19.24 -10.69 12.07
C TRP A 435 19.09 -12.15 11.63
N ASN A 436 19.61 -13.05 12.45
CA ASN A 436 19.44 -14.49 12.27
C ASN A 436 18.12 -14.96 12.90
N LYS A 437 17.81 -14.42 14.10
CA LYS A 437 16.57 -14.76 14.81
C LYS A 437 15.97 -13.52 15.46
N ILE A 438 14.68 -13.57 15.66
CA ILE A 438 13.95 -12.64 16.50
C ILE A 438 13.31 -13.41 17.65
N GLY A 439 13.48 -12.91 18.87
CA GLY A 439 12.91 -13.48 20.08
C GLY A 439 11.81 -12.60 20.64
N ILE A 440 10.86 -13.21 21.35
CA ILE A 440 9.88 -12.49 22.15
C ILE A 440 9.86 -13.07 23.57
N GLN A 441 9.79 -12.18 24.57
CA GLN A 441 9.76 -12.54 25.98
C GLN A 441 8.77 -11.66 26.73
N SER A 442 7.95 -12.24 27.58
CA SER A 442 7.06 -11.52 28.50
C SER A 442 7.68 -11.36 29.87
N THR A 443 7.37 -10.24 30.52
CA THR A 443 7.71 -9.95 31.93
C THR A 443 6.46 -9.59 32.68
N TYR A 444 6.25 -10.19 33.84
CA TYR A 444 5.10 -9.94 34.72
C TYR A 444 5.58 -9.52 36.11
N THR A 445 5.02 -8.40 36.63
CA THR A 445 5.38 -7.82 37.93
C THR A 445 4.26 -7.91 38.97
N GLY A 446 3.37 -8.90 38.83
CA GLY A 446 2.27 -9.10 39.77
C GLY A 446 2.74 -9.62 41.16
N GLY A 447 2.00 -9.25 42.18
CA GLY A 447 2.32 -9.60 43.57
C GLY A 447 3.65 -9.01 44.07
N GLY A 448 4.18 -7.99 43.40
CA GLY A 448 5.44 -7.33 43.76
C GLY A 448 6.70 -8.10 43.37
N VAL A 449 6.59 -9.16 42.55
CA VAL A 449 7.70 -9.98 42.08
C VAL A 449 7.79 -9.91 40.56
N GLU A 450 9.00 -9.62 40.02
CA GLU A 450 9.25 -9.68 38.59
C GLU A 450 9.60 -11.11 38.17
N ASN A 451 8.85 -11.65 37.24
CA ASN A 451 9.08 -12.95 36.63
C ASN A 451 9.09 -12.81 35.10
N LYS A 452 9.97 -13.57 34.44
CA LYS A 452 10.09 -13.58 32.96
C LYS A 452 9.71 -14.95 32.42
N SER A 453 9.06 -14.95 31.25
CA SER A 453 8.83 -16.16 30.47
C SER A 453 10.15 -16.70 29.90
N GLU A 454 10.13 -17.91 29.37
CA GLU A 454 11.12 -18.35 28.38
C GLU A 454 11.04 -17.44 27.15
N ILE A 455 12.17 -17.34 26.40
CA ILE A 455 12.20 -16.61 25.12
C ILE A 455 11.74 -17.55 24.02
N PHE A 456 10.72 -17.16 23.27
CA PHE A 456 10.41 -17.83 22.01
C PHE A 456 11.27 -17.25 20.90
N TRP A 457 11.93 -18.12 20.13
CA TRP A 457 12.79 -17.73 19.02
C TRP A 457 12.16 -18.12 17.68
N TYR A 458 12.04 -17.15 16.78
CA TYR A 458 11.69 -17.33 15.38
C TYR A 458 12.96 -17.20 14.54
N THR A 459 13.31 -18.21 13.74
CA THR A 459 14.48 -18.16 12.85
C THR A 459 14.12 -17.43 11.56
N ILE A 460 14.81 -16.32 11.28
CA ILE A 460 14.70 -15.53 10.05
C ILE A 460 15.61 -16.15 9.00
N LYS A 461 16.87 -16.42 9.35
CA LYS A 461 17.86 -17.09 8.51
C LYS A 461 18.80 -17.92 9.35
N GLU A 462 19.26 -19.02 8.79
CA GLU A 462 20.29 -19.85 9.44
C GLU A 462 21.63 -19.12 9.42
N TYR A 463 22.48 -19.40 10.43
CA TYR A 463 23.85 -18.90 10.44
C TYR A 463 24.63 -19.49 9.28
N GLU A 464 25.22 -18.64 8.46
CA GLU A 464 26.18 -19.08 7.47
C GLU A 464 27.52 -19.36 8.16
N LYS A 465 28.11 -20.49 7.85
CA LYS A 465 29.42 -20.86 8.35
C LYS A 465 30.22 -21.62 7.30
N ALA A 466 31.44 -21.21 7.08
CA ALA A 466 32.47 -21.95 6.35
C ALA A 466 33.50 -22.53 7.34
N THR A 467 33.99 -23.71 7.07
CA THR A 467 35.00 -24.35 7.98
C THR A 467 36.16 -24.93 7.20
N PHE A 468 37.33 -24.41 7.44
CA PHE A 468 38.60 -24.98 6.97
C PHE A 468 39.14 -25.92 8.03
N ASN A 469 38.79 -27.20 7.95
CA ASN A 469 39.22 -28.22 8.89
C ASN A 469 40.54 -28.86 8.39
N PHE A 470 41.69 -28.33 8.82
CA PHE A 470 43.00 -28.75 8.36
C PHE A 470 43.26 -30.20 8.75
N ASN A 471 42.81 -30.65 9.94
CA ASN A 471 43.06 -32.02 10.42
C ASN A 471 42.37 -33.08 9.52
N ALA A 472 41.36 -32.71 8.78
CA ALA A 472 40.61 -33.57 7.84
C ALA A 472 41.02 -33.38 6.37
N MET A 473 41.94 -32.46 6.06
CA MET A 473 42.37 -32.20 4.69
C MET A 473 43.34 -33.29 4.19
N GLU A 474 43.16 -33.71 2.96
CA GLU A 474 44.09 -34.55 2.24
C GLU A 474 45.21 -33.68 1.64
N VAL A 475 46.21 -33.34 2.41
CA VAL A 475 47.38 -32.51 2.01
C VAL A 475 48.70 -33.20 2.30
N VAL A 476 49.68 -32.92 1.45
CA VAL A 476 51.05 -33.32 1.73
C VAL A 476 51.57 -32.55 2.95
N CYS A 477 52.15 -33.27 3.89
CA CYS A 477 52.69 -32.69 5.13
C CYS A 477 54.20 -32.78 5.23
N SER A 478 54.80 -31.75 5.81
CA SER A 478 56.17 -31.83 6.31
C SER A 478 56.23 -32.66 7.60
N SER A 479 57.37 -33.27 7.82
CA SER A 479 57.73 -34.04 9.01
C SER A 479 59.16 -33.71 9.47
N ASN A 480 59.70 -34.47 10.41
CA ASN A 480 61.10 -34.35 10.78
C ASN A 480 62.07 -34.72 9.62
N ASP A 481 61.56 -35.51 8.66
CA ASP A 481 62.41 -36.07 7.59
C ASP A 481 62.07 -35.52 6.19
N SER A 482 61.00 -34.69 6.07
CA SER A 482 60.54 -34.10 4.83
C SER A 482 60.00 -32.70 4.99
N ASN A 483 60.28 -31.82 4.00
CA ASN A 483 59.74 -30.45 3.86
C ASN A 483 58.65 -30.37 2.76
N ASP A 484 58.07 -31.49 2.34
CA ASP A 484 57.13 -31.56 1.20
C ASP A 484 55.80 -30.81 1.48
N GLY A 485 55.48 -30.53 2.70
CA GLY A 485 54.31 -29.74 3.14
C GLY A 485 54.59 -28.21 3.29
N ASP A 486 55.77 -27.75 2.92
CA ASP A 486 56.15 -26.33 3.03
C ASP A 486 55.39 -25.49 1.98
N ILE A 487 54.93 -24.31 2.42
CA ILE A 487 54.20 -23.34 1.57
C ILE A 487 55.22 -22.32 1.08
N THR A 488 55.58 -22.45 -0.22
CA THR A 488 56.60 -21.62 -0.91
C THR A 488 56.02 -20.58 -1.84
N GLU A 489 54.75 -20.71 -2.14
CA GLU A 489 53.88 -19.78 -2.92
C GLU A 489 52.54 -19.66 -2.25
N ASP A 490 51.71 -18.67 -2.68
CA ASP A 490 50.36 -18.51 -2.16
C ASP A 490 49.54 -19.77 -2.33
N ARG A 491 48.94 -20.27 -1.25
CA ARG A 491 48.13 -21.47 -1.26
C ARG A 491 46.69 -21.15 -0.90
N THR A 492 45.81 -21.41 -1.84
CA THR A 492 44.36 -21.05 -1.74
C THR A 492 43.53 -22.29 -1.45
N PHE A 493 42.55 -22.10 -0.57
CA PHE A 493 41.51 -23.05 -0.20
C PHE A 493 40.15 -22.40 -0.33
N THR A 494 39.13 -23.16 -0.73
CA THR A 494 37.74 -22.68 -0.79
C THR A 494 36.77 -23.76 -0.34
N ASP A 495 35.71 -23.36 0.31
CA ASP A 495 34.52 -24.21 0.60
C ASP A 495 33.32 -23.83 -0.27
N GLY A 496 33.53 -22.95 -1.29
CA GLY A 496 32.49 -22.43 -2.18
C GLY A 496 31.83 -21.13 -1.68
N LYS A 497 32.00 -20.79 -0.41
CA LYS A 497 31.46 -19.56 0.20
C LYS A 497 32.57 -18.57 0.57
N VAL A 498 33.69 -19.07 1.03
CA VAL A 498 34.83 -18.31 1.50
C VAL A 498 36.09 -18.83 0.82
N THR A 499 36.97 -17.93 0.42
CA THR A 499 38.32 -18.23 -0.06
C THR A 499 39.34 -17.85 1.01
N LEU A 500 40.18 -18.79 1.39
CA LEU A 500 41.32 -18.59 2.26
C LEU A 500 42.60 -18.72 1.46
N THR A 501 43.43 -17.69 1.46
CA THR A 501 44.77 -17.73 0.86
C THR A 501 45.86 -17.60 1.96
N VAL A 502 46.78 -18.53 2.03
CA VAL A 502 47.92 -18.52 2.97
C VAL A 502 49.18 -18.19 2.18
N SER A 503 49.85 -17.08 2.52
CA SER A 503 51.10 -16.65 1.88
C SER A 503 52.29 -17.45 2.38
N PRO A 504 53.41 -17.47 1.66
CA PRO A 504 54.72 -17.91 2.19
C PRO A 504 55.13 -17.14 3.44
N SER A 505 55.90 -17.74 4.30
CA SER A 505 56.47 -17.07 5.48
C SER A 505 57.41 -15.94 5.07
N THR A 506 57.33 -14.80 5.73
CA THR A 506 58.28 -13.68 5.62
C THR A 506 59.55 -13.91 6.47
N GLY A 507 59.58 -14.97 7.30
CA GLY A 507 60.69 -15.34 8.16
C GLY A 507 61.55 -16.48 7.61
N LYS A 508 62.50 -16.97 8.45
CA LYS A 508 63.37 -18.06 8.05
C LYS A 508 62.69 -19.44 8.05
N THR A 509 61.63 -19.63 8.84
CA THR A 509 60.88 -20.89 8.90
C THR A 509 59.72 -20.80 7.95
N PRO A 510 59.60 -21.70 6.98
CA PRO A 510 58.46 -21.68 6.03
C PRO A 510 57.17 -22.04 6.75
N ASN A 511 56.04 -21.46 6.28
CA ASN A 511 54.72 -21.92 6.60
C ASN A 511 54.55 -23.33 6.02
N ARG A 512 53.77 -24.19 6.69
CA ARG A 512 53.66 -25.59 6.30
C ARG A 512 52.46 -26.32 6.83
N PHE A 513 52.07 -27.39 6.18
CA PHE A 513 51.28 -28.45 6.79
C PHE A 513 52.20 -29.42 7.49
N TRP A 514 51.94 -29.68 8.78
CA TRP A 514 52.75 -30.57 9.59
C TRP A 514 51.96 -31.82 9.98
N SER A 515 52.53 -32.99 9.82
CA SER A 515 51.91 -34.24 10.24
C SER A 515 51.84 -34.33 11.75
N THR A 516 50.65 -34.57 12.29
CA THR A 516 50.38 -34.85 13.70
C THR A 516 49.58 -36.13 13.88
N ASN A 517 49.51 -36.65 15.13
CA ASN A 517 48.67 -37.82 15.43
C ASN A 517 47.17 -37.61 15.16
N ASN A 518 46.72 -36.34 15.12
CA ASN A 518 45.30 -35.96 14.84
C ASN A 518 45.04 -35.51 13.39
N GLY A 519 45.99 -35.80 12.48
CA GLY A 519 45.96 -35.36 11.08
C GLY A 519 46.83 -34.14 10.79
N PRO A 520 46.76 -33.60 9.58
CA PRO A 520 47.49 -32.41 9.21
C PRO A 520 47.21 -31.22 10.10
N GLN A 521 48.18 -30.40 10.42
CA GLN A 521 48.06 -29.13 11.15
C GLN A 521 48.71 -28.03 10.32
N LEU A 522 48.00 -26.94 10.07
CA LEU A 522 48.58 -25.77 9.42
C LEU A 522 49.46 -24.99 10.45
N ARG A 523 50.74 -24.86 10.18
CA ARG A 523 51.70 -24.07 11.00
C ARG A 523 52.14 -22.84 10.22
N VAL A 524 51.82 -21.67 10.74
CA VAL A 524 52.15 -20.38 10.13
C VAL A 524 53.15 -19.65 11.04
N TYR A 525 54.29 -19.26 10.48
CA TYR A 525 55.37 -18.62 11.20
C TYR A 525 55.59 -17.17 10.82
N GLY A 526 54.87 -16.69 9.82
CA GLY A 526 54.87 -15.31 9.32
C GLY A 526 54.11 -15.18 8.01
N GLY A 527 54.05 -13.97 7.46
CA GLY A 527 53.25 -13.71 6.25
C GLY A 527 51.78 -13.44 6.58
N THR A 528 50.88 -13.73 5.68
CA THR A 528 49.46 -13.39 5.79
C THR A 528 48.54 -14.58 5.55
N MET A 529 47.35 -14.50 6.17
CA MET A 529 46.20 -15.32 5.84
C MET A 529 45.09 -14.36 5.35
N THR A 530 44.67 -14.50 4.12
CA THR A 530 43.65 -13.65 3.49
C THR A 530 42.36 -14.42 3.38
N PHE A 531 41.31 -13.89 3.99
CA PHE A 531 39.93 -14.40 3.88
C PHE A 531 39.14 -13.48 2.98
N GLU A 532 38.40 -14.05 2.02
CA GLU A 532 37.62 -13.28 1.06
C GLU A 532 36.28 -13.96 0.78
N VAL A 533 35.20 -13.18 0.76
CA VAL A 533 33.84 -13.65 0.43
C VAL A 533 33.35 -12.99 -0.85
N PRO A 534 32.36 -13.60 -1.55
CA PRO A 534 31.80 -13.02 -2.76
C PRO A 534 31.21 -11.61 -2.54
N LEU A 535 31.07 -10.84 -3.60
CA LEU A 535 30.36 -9.56 -3.59
C LEU A 535 28.95 -9.73 -3.01
N GLY A 536 28.51 -8.80 -2.16
CA GLY A 536 27.23 -8.89 -1.44
C GLY A 536 27.30 -9.67 -0.13
N LYS A 537 28.48 -10.18 0.25
CA LYS A 537 28.74 -10.81 1.56
C LYS A 537 29.86 -10.08 2.29
N VAL A 538 29.88 -10.22 3.61
CA VAL A 538 30.95 -9.76 4.51
C VAL A 538 31.24 -10.82 5.56
N ILE A 539 32.45 -10.81 6.08
CA ILE A 539 32.87 -11.64 7.20
C ILE A 539 32.64 -10.85 8.48
N THR A 540 31.91 -11.45 9.42
CA THR A 540 31.62 -10.84 10.72
C THR A 540 32.50 -11.43 11.83
N LYS A 541 32.93 -12.70 11.69
CA LYS A 541 33.69 -13.40 12.71
C LYS A 541 34.61 -14.45 12.08
N LEU A 542 35.83 -14.55 12.63
CA LEU A 542 36.77 -15.64 12.39
C LEU A 542 37.12 -16.30 13.73
N VAL A 543 37.04 -17.62 13.82
CA VAL A 543 37.45 -18.38 14.99
C VAL A 543 38.60 -19.32 14.62
N PHE A 544 39.78 -19.09 15.22
CA PHE A 544 40.95 -19.88 14.94
C PHE A 544 41.12 -20.97 15.97
N ASN A 545 40.66 -22.19 15.68
CA ASN A 545 40.83 -23.36 16.52
C ASN A 545 42.28 -23.84 16.45
N ASN A 546 43.02 -23.63 17.52
CA ASN A 546 44.46 -23.68 17.47
C ASN A 546 45.07 -24.66 18.50
N GLY A 547 46.26 -25.22 18.17
CA GLY A 547 47.13 -25.88 19.12
C GLY A 547 48.12 -24.87 19.75
N LYS A 548 48.31 -23.71 19.11
CA LYS A 548 49.10 -22.60 19.57
C LYS A 548 48.69 -21.33 18.86
N TRP A 549 48.38 -20.28 19.60
CA TRP A 549 48.10 -18.94 19.11
C TRP A 549 49.26 -17.98 19.45
N ASN A 550 49.50 -17.01 18.59
CA ASN A 550 50.44 -15.92 18.87
C ASN A 550 49.67 -14.60 19.07
N ASP A 551 49.75 -14.04 20.28
CA ASP A 551 48.99 -12.82 20.64
C ASP A 551 49.47 -11.57 19.88
N GLY A 552 50.56 -11.62 19.13
CA GLY A 552 51.00 -10.57 18.22
C GLY A 552 50.37 -10.61 16.83
N ASN A 553 49.51 -11.60 16.54
CA ASN A 553 48.78 -11.65 15.29
C ASN A 553 47.80 -10.46 15.20
N SER A 554 47.69 -9.88 14.02
CA SER A 554 46.84 -8.70 13.80
C SER A 554 46.06 -8.83 12.48
N ALA A 555 45.04 -8.00 12.28
CA ALA A 555 44.33 -7.90 11.02
C ALA A 555 44.34 -6.46 10.51
N ASP A 556 44.20 -6.29 9.23
CA ASP A 556 44.08 -5.00 8.55
C ASP A 556 42.79 -4.25 8.88
N THR A 557 41.75 -4.98 9.33
CA THR A 557 40.45 -4.44 9.75
C THR A 557 39.87 -5.26 10.90
N GLY A 558 38.89 -4.72 11.62
CA GLY A 558 38.26 -5.38 12.77
C GLY A 558 39.21 -5.47 13.98
N ALA A 559 38.93 -6.38 14.91
CA ALA A 559 39.69 -6.56 16.14
C ALA A 559 39.78 -8.03 16.55
N PHE A 560 40.91 -8.38 17.22
CA PHE A 560 41.07 -9.68 17.84
C PHE A 560 40.81 -9.62 19.35
N GLU A 561 40.04 -10.62 19.83
CA GLU A 561 39.99 -10.99 21.25
C GLU A 561 40.50 -12.45 21.38
N GLY A 562 41.72 -12.61 21.85
CA GLY A 562 42.42 -13.90 21.83
C GLY A 562 42.58 -14.44 20.42
N ASN A 563 41.99 -15.62 20.15
CA ASN A 563 41.99 -16.26 18.83
C ASN A 563 40.70 -16.07 18.03
N VAL A 564 39.90 -15.07 18.38
CA VAL A 564 38.65 -14.70 17.69
C VAL A 564 38.81 -13.30 17.12
N TRP A 565 38.64 -13.16 15.83
CA TRP A 565 38.51 -11.86 15.16
C TRP A 565 37.01 -11.53 14.96
N THR A 566 36.66 -10.27 15.20
CA THR A 566 35.33 -9.73 14.88
C THR A 566 35.47 -8.44 14.06
N GLY A 567 34.56 -8.24 13.11
CA GLY A 567 34.58 -7.07 12.23
C GLY A 567 33.43 -7.10 11.22
N TYR A 568 33.56 -6.32 10.15
CA TYR A 568 32.57 -6.25 9.08
C TYR A 568 33.30 -5.92 7.77
N ALA A 569 33.75 -6.92 7.05
CA ALA A 569 34.57 -6.72 5.85
C ALA A 569 34.40 -7.85 4.83
N GLN A 570 34.41 -7.50 3.54
CA GLN A 570 34.38 -8.46 2.44
C GLN A 570 35.71 -9.24 2.35
N LYS A 571 36.81 -8.60 2.75
CA LYS A 571 38.17 -9.16 2.79
C LYS A 571 38.83 -8.82 4.09
N VAL A 572 39.46 -9.82 4.69
CA VAL A 572 40.25 -9.69 5.95
C VAL A 572 41.64 -10.27 5.72
N VAL A 573 42.65 -9.45 5.93
CA VAL A 573 44.06 -9.87 5.87
C VAL A 573 44.64 -9.98 7.25
N VAL A 574 44.83 -11.22 7.73
CA VAL A 574 45.45 -11.52 9.03
C VAL A 574 46.96 -11.64 8.88
N THR A 575 47.71 -10.77 9.52
CA THR A 575 49.17 -10.81 9.58
C THR A 575 49.63 -11.67 10.76
N ILE A 576 50.40 -12.68 10.45
CA ILE A 576 50.94 -13.63 11.43
C ILE A 576 52.28 -13.15 11.96
N ALA A 577 52.34 -12.81 13.25
CA ALA A 577 53.55 -12.30 13.92
C ALA A 577 54.54 -13.38 14.27
N GLY A 578 54.14 -14.65 14.32
CA GLY A 578 55.02 -15.77 14.66
C GLY A 578 54.29 -17.09 14.79
N ASN A 579 54.96 -18.08 15.40
CA ASN A 579 54.47 -19.46 15.45
C ASN A 579 52.99 -19.60 15.88
N THR A 580 52.14 -19.83 14.93
CA THR A 580 50.70 -20.09 15.05
C THR A 580 50.40 -21.47 14.46
N GLN A 581 49.71 -22.35 15.21
CA GLN A 581 49.43 -23.74 14.85
C GLN A 581 47.91 -23.96 14.83
N LEU A 582 47.35 -24.20 13.69
CA LEU A 582 45.88 -24.21 13.47
C LEU A 582 45.40 -25.62 13.12
N ASN A 583 44.35 -26.05 13.81
CA ASN A 583 43.64 -27.29 13.55
C ASN A 583 42.44 -27.07 12.57
N SER A 584 41.74 -25.96 12.80
CA SER A 584 40.67 -25.51 11.88
C SER A 584 40.43 -24.00 12.02
N ILE A 585 39.77 -23.42 11.05
CA ILE A 585 39.26 -22.04 11.10
C ILE A 585 37.78 -22.07 10.73
N GLU A 586 36.96 -21.44 11.57
CA GLU A 586 35.56 -21.18 11.26
C GLU A 586 35.44 -19.73 10.84
N VAL A 587 34.73 -19.51 9.71
CA VAL A 587 34.43 -18.20 9.12
C VAL A 587 32.94 -18.02 9.09
N PHE A 588 32.44 -16.86 9.52
CA PHE A 588 31.03 -16.53 9.56
C PHE A 588 30.76 -15.40 8.56
N PRO A 589 30.36 -15.75 7.31
CA PRO A 589 29.90 -14.77 6.35
C PRO A 589 28.43 -14.43 6.60
N THR A 590 28.06 -13.18 6.32
CA THR A 590 26.66 -12.73 6.31
C THR A 590 26.39 -11.83 5.11
N ASP A 591 25.13 -11.46 4.87
CA ASP A 591 24.80 -10.52 3.81
C ASP A 591 25.35 -9.13 4.11
N TYR A 592 25.92 -8.48 3.10
CA TYR A 592 26.30 -7.08 3.18
C TYR A 592 25.03 -6.22 3.11
N VAL A 593 24.83 -5.37 4.12
CA VAL A 593 23.75 -4.38 4.11
C VAL A 593 24.36 -3.02 3.80
N PRO A 594 24.13 -2.46 2.61
CA PRO A 594 24.64 -1.16 2.23
C PRO A 594 23.96 -0.04 3.03
N THR A 595 24.71 1.02 3.32
CA THR A 595 24.17 2.24 3.95
C THR A 595 23.87 3.26 2.86
N ALA A 596 22.65 3.81 2.90
CA ALA A 596 22.25 4.86 1.96
C ALA A 596 23.08 6.14 2.18
N VAL A 597 23.31 6.86 1.09
CA VAL A 597 23.95 8.17 1.17
C VAL A 597 23.01 9.17 1.82
N VAL A 598 23.51 9.86 2.84
CA VAL A 598 22.81 10.98 3.50
C VAL A 598 23.63 12.25 3.30
N ALA A 599 22.99 13.32 2.81
CA ALA A 599 23.64 14.61 2.71
C ALA A 599 23.87 15.23 4.10
N PRO A 600 24.94 15.99 4.33
CA PRO A 600 25.17 16.67 5.60
C PRO A 600 24.05 17.66 5.93
N ASP A 601 23.73 17.80 7.22
CA ASP A 601 22.78 18.79 7.69
C ASP A 601 23.21 20.22 7.28
N GLY A 602 22.25 20.98 6.73
CA GLY A 602 22.50 22.35 6.28
C GLY A 602 23.29 22.45 4.97
N LEU A 603 23.44 21.38 4.20
CA LEU A 603 24.06 21.42 2.88
C LEU A 603 23.32 22.42 1.98
N VAL A 604 24.04 23.43 1.50
CA VAL A 604 23.50 24.39 0.51
C VAL A 604 23.59 23.76 -0.88
N THR A 605 22.45 23.67 -1.55
CA THR A 605 22.36 23.09 -2.89
C THR A 605 21.98 24.13 -3.93
N ASP A 606 22.51 23.99 -5.13
CA ASP A 606 22.07 24.66 -6.34
C ASP A 606 21.24 23.68 -7.20
N THR A 607 20.42 24.25 -8.07
CA THR A 607 19.70 23.49 -9.10
C THR A 607 20.63 23.20 -10.27
N TYR A 608 20.62 21.97 -10.77
CA TYR A 608 21.35 21.51 -11.95
C TYR A 608 20.39 20.85 -12.94
N VAL A 609 20.74 20.90 -14.22
CA VAL A 609 20.02 20.21 -15.29
C VAL A 609 20.94 19.12 -15.83
N LEU A 610 20.48 17.87 -15.74
CA LEU A 610 21.09 16.75 -16.41
C LEU A 610 20.47 16.61 -17.81
N ASN A 611 21.32 16.59 -18.85
CA ASN A 611 20.93 16.19 -20.19
C ASN A 611 21.70 14.92 -20.57
N ALA A 612 20.99 13.95 -21.12
CA ALA A 612 21.53 12.65 -21.51
C ALA A 612 20.70 12.05 -22.65
N LEU A 613 21.15 10.91 -23.15
CA LEU A 613 20.33 10.00 -23.93
C LEU A 613 19.95 8.81 -23.03
N ASP A 614 18.67 8.56 -22.87
CA ASP A 614 18.13 7.38 -22.17
C ASP A 614 18.13 6.19 -23.13
N GLU A 615 18.86 5.13 -22.80
CA GLU A 615 18.94 3.89 -23.58
C GLU A 615 17.91 2.89 -23.06
N LYS A 616 16.67 2.98 -23.51
CA LYS A 616 15.67 1.94 -23.23
C LYS A 616 16.03 0.66 -23.97
N SER A 617 15.80 -0.49 -23.34
CA SER A 617 16.34 -1.81 -23.76
C SER A 617 15.99 -2.27 -25.18
N PHE A 618 14.99 -1.68 -25.84
CA PHE A 618 14.49 -2.14 -27.15
C PHE A 618 14.07 -1.01 -28.09
N GLU A 619 14.35 0.25 -27.75
CA GLU A 619 13.97 1.41 -28.56
C GLU A 619 15.20 2.27 -28.88
N GLU A 620 15.08 3.13 -29.89
CA GLU A 620 16.10 4.14 -30.15
C GLU A 620 16.28 5.06 -28.91
N PRO A 621 17.53 5.45 -28.59
CA PRO A 621 17.80 6.32 -27.46
C PRO A 621 17.02 7.64 -27.54
N VAL A 622 16.42 8.05 -26.44
CA VAL A 622 15.58 9.26 -26.34
C VAL A 622 16.32 10.34 -25.55
N GLU A 623 16.18 11.59 -26.00
CA GLU A 623 16.69 12.72 -25.21
C GLU A 623 15.99 12.82 -23.85
N LEU A 624 16.78 12.93 -22.79
CA LEU A 624 16.34 13.01 -21.42
C LEU A 624 16.86 14.29 -20.78
N THR A 625 15.96 15.02 -20.14
CA THR A 625 16.31 16.17 -19.30
C THR A 625 15.77 15.93 -17.89
N MET A 626 16.64 16.00 -16.88
CA MET A 626 16.27 15.85 -15.47
C MET A 626 16.72 17.05 -14.65
N TRP A 627 15.93 17.37 -13.62
CA TRP A 627 16.22 18.43 -12.67
C TRP A 627 16.79 17.83 -11.40
N LEU A 628 18.00 18.27 -11.06
CA LEU A 628 18.76 17.75 -9.92
C LEU A 628 19.02 18.84 -8.92
N LYS A 629 19.30 18.48 -7.67
CA LYS A 629 19.95 19.35 -6.69
C LYS A 629 21.38 18.84 -6.49
N ALA A 630 22.35 19.75 -6.44
CA ALA A 630 23.72 19.37 -6.09
C ALA A 630 24.36 20.42 -5.18
N GLY A 631 25.18 19.96 -4.24
CA GLY A 631 25.89 20.81 -3.29
C GLY A 631 27.24 20.25 -2.90
N PHE A 632 28.16 21.12 -2.48
CA PHE A 632 29.51 20.79 -2.08
C PHE A 632 29.69 20.88 -0.57
N ALA A 633 30.32 19.89 0.00
CA ALA A 633 30.77 19.87 1.39
C ALA A 633 32.27 19.52 1.41
N GLY A 634 33.16 20.53 1.36
CA GLY A 634 34.60 20.34 1.18
C GLY A 634 34.89 19.73 -0.20
N ASP A 635 35.60 18.61 -0.22
CA ASP A 635 35.93 17.85 -1.43
C ASP A 635 34.81 16.90 -1.88
N ASP A 636 33.73 16.80 -1.10
CA ASP A 636 32.60 15.94 -1.41
C ASP A 636 31.51 16.71 -2.19
N LEU A 637 30.96 16.07 -3.19
CA LEU A 637 29.81 16.52 -3.98
C LEU A 637 28.63 15.58 -3.70
N TYR A 638 27.47 16.15 -3.36
CA TYR A 638 26.22 15.43 -3.17
C TYR A 638 25.25 15.79 -4.28
N ILE A 639 24.65 14.79 -4.92
CA ILE A 639 23.68 14.97 -6.00
C ILE A 639 22.39 14.22 -5.65
N GLN A 640 21.26 14.93 -5.71
CA GLN A 640 19.91 14.41 -5.46
C GLN A 640 19.08 14.40 -6.74
N GLY A 641 18.22 13.37 -6.89
CA GLY A 641 17.21 13.33 -7.94
C GLY A 641 17.57 12.45 -9.14
N LEU A 642 18.73 11.74 -9.13
CA LEU A 642 19.16 10.91 -10.26
C LEU A 642 18.21 9.73 -10.56
N ALA A 643 17.47 9.24 -9.58
CA ALA A 643 16.51 8.15 -9.75
C ALA A 643 15.04 8.62 -9.93
N ALA A 644 14.79 9.92 -9.96
CA ALA A 644 13.44 10.50 -10.03
C ALA A 644 12.63 10.05 -11.26
N ASN A 645 13.30 9.79 -12.38
CA ASN A 645 12.65 9.35 -13.62
C ASN A 645 12.30 7.84 -13.62
N VAL A 646 12.97 7.06 -12.78
CA VAL A 646 12.65 5.64 -12.58
C VAL A 646 11.44 5.49 -11.64
N ASN A 647 11.45 6.27 -10.55
CA ASN A 647 10.40 6.29 -9.55
C ASN A 647 10.35 7.68 -8.91
N SER A 648 9.20 8.35 -8.96
CA SER A 648 9.04 9.68 -8.37
C SER A 648 9.35 9.72 -6.87
N ASN A 649 9.10 8.61 -6.13
CA ASN A 649 9.43 8.50 -4.71
C ASN A 649 10.95 8.34 -4.46
N ALA A 650 11.75 8.09 -5.50
CA ALA A 650 13.21 8.06 -5.45
C ALA A 650 13.87 9.43 -5.73
N ALA A 651 13.07 10.48 -5.89
CA ALA A 651 13.55 11.84 -6.15
C ALA A 651 14.41 12.42 -5.01
N ASP A 652 14.21 11.95 -3.79
CA ASP A 652 14.94 12.44 -2.61
C ASP A 652 16.21 11.64 -2.30
N LEU A 653 16.53 10.61 -3.09
CA LEU A 653 17.73 9.81 -2.91
C LEU A 653 18.99 10.57 -3.37
N TRP A 654 20.08 10.34 -2.63
CA TRP A 654 21.35 11.00 -2.84
C TRP A 654 22.43 10.07 -3.36
N VAL A 655 23.37 10.64 -4.15
CA VAL A 655 24.70 10.05 -4.37
C VAL A 655 25.78 10.98 -3.84
N LYS A 656 26.92 10.42 -3.47
CA LYS A 656 28.09 11.15 -3.01
C LYS A 656 29.27 10.87 -3.92
N ALA A 657 29.88 11.90 -4.43
CA ALA A 657 31.18 11.84 -5.13
C ALA A 657 32.24 12.52 -4.27
N THR A 658 33.48 12.01 -4.31
CA THR A 658 34.63 12.61 -3.64
C THR A 658 35.67 13.03 -4.69
N LYS A 659 36.24 14.21 -4.50
CA LYS A 659 37.26 14.74 -5.42
C LYS A 659 38.57 13.97 -5.29
N ASN A 660 39.09 13.45 -6.41
CA ASN A 660 40.36 12.76 -6.48
C ASN A 660 41.55 13.73 -6.69
N GLU A 661 42.79 13.23 -6.65
CA GLU A 661 44.02 14.03 -6.88
C GLU A 661 44.09 14.68 -8.26
N ALA A 662 43.40 14.12 -9.26
CA ALA A 662 43.29 14.68 -10.62
C ALA A 662 42.25 15.81 -10.71
N GLY A 663 41.52 16.10 -9.66
CA GLY A 663 40.48 17.13 -9.61
C GLY A 663 39.10 16.67 -10.10
N GLN A 664 38.93 15.38 -10.40
CA GLN A 664 37.68 14.78 -10.85
C GLN A 664 36.84 14.32 -9.64
N TYR A 665 35.53 14.30 -9.78
CA TYR A 665 34.64 13.77 -8.77
C TYR A 665 34.30 12.31 -9.05
N VAL A 666 34.59 11.42 -8.09
CA VAL A 666 34.42 9.97 -8.25
C VAL A 666 33.32 9.48 -7.32
N ILE A 667 32.30 8.80 -7.90
CA ILE A 667 31.28 8.07 -7.18
C ILE A 667 31.68 6.59 -7.24
N PRO A 668 31.83 5.90 -6.08
CA PRO A 668 32.15 4.47 -6.05
C PRO A 668 31.15 3.62 -6.86
N ALA A 669 31.66 2.55 -7.45
CA ALA A 669 30.82 1.62 -8.22
C ALA A 669 29.65 1.12 -7.39
N ASN A 670 28.47 1.11 -8.01
CA ASN A 670 27.23 0.58 -7.43
C ASN A 670 26.92 1.18 -6.03
N GLN A 671 27.07 2.50 -5.91
CA GLN A 671 26.79 3.21 -4.65
C GLN A 671 25.31 3.14 -4.32
N PHE A 672 25.00 2.65 -3.11
CA PHE A 672 23.63 2.53 -2.63
C PHE A 672 23.04 3.92 -2.34
N MET A 673 21.94 4.23 -3.03
CA MET A 673 21.21 5.48 -2.88
C MET A 673 20.15 5.40 -1.78
N GLY A 674 19.50 4.25 -1.64
CA GLY A 674 18.43 3.99 -0.69
C GLY A 674 17.39 3.00 -1.24
N SER A 675 16.43 2.66 -0.40
CA SER A 675 15.29 1.81 -0.75
C SER A 675 14.03 2.65 -0.88
N VAL A 676 13.19 2.33 -1.85
CA VAL A 676 11.88 2.97 -2.05
C VAL A 676 10.80 1.93 -1.97
N SER A 677 9.83 2.16 -1.08
CA SER A 677 8.66 1.32 -0.95
C SER A 677 7.63 1.66 -2.01
N PHE A 678 7.10 0.65 -2.66
CA PHE A 678 6.04 0.77 -3.65
C PHE A 678 4.98 -0.29 -3.43
N TRP A 679 3.78 0.10 -3.02
CA TRP A 679 2.63 -0.77 -2.71
C TRP A 679 2.97 -1.87 -1.69
N MET A 680 3.49 -3.00 -2.13
CA MET A 680 3.75 -4.19 -1.32
C MET A 680 5.17 -4.71 -1.47
N SER A 681 6.04 -3.93 -2.09
CA SER A 681 7.44 -4.27 -2.32
C SER A 681 8.32 -3.05 -2.04
N SER A 682 9.56 -3.31 -1.66
CA SER A 682 10.63 -2.31 -1.57
C SER A 682 11.65 -2.63 -2.64
N GLU A 683 12.16 -1.62 -3.32
CA GLU A 683 13.23 -1.76 -4.30
C GLU A 683 14.43 -0.92 -3.89
N ASP A 684 15.61 -1.54 -3.93
CA ASP A 684 16.89 -0.90 -3.65
C ASP A 684 17.41 -0.23 -4.91
N TYR A 685 17.88 1.01 -4.81
CA TYR A 685 18.47 1.75 -5.92
C TYR A 685 19.94 2.02 -5.69
N TYR A 686 20.73 1.76 -6.71
CA TYR A 686 22.18 1.97 -6.76
C TYR A 686 22.54 2.83 -7.96
N PHE A 687 23.56 3.65 -7.79
CA PHE A 687 24.12 4.44 -8.90
C PHE A 687 25.51 3.92 -9.28
N THR A 688 25.76 3.75 -10.57
CA THR A 688 27.03 3.19 -11.08
C THR A 688 27.36 3.68 -12.49
N ALA A 689 28.62 3.63 -12.85
CA ALA A 689 29.00 3.57 -14.25
C ALA A 689 29.11 2.11 -14.73
N ILE A 690 29.13 1.93 -16.04
CA ILE A 690 29.29 0.65 -16.71
C ILE A 690 30.55 0.71 -17.55
N ASP A 691 31.46 -0.24 -17.36
CA ASP A 691 32.67 -0.34 -18.15
C ASP A 691 32.41 -0.92 -19.55
N ASN A 692 33.46 -1.04 -20.37
CA ASN A 692 33.37 -1.56 -21.75
C ASN A 692 33.02 -3.05 -21.80
N GLU A 693 33.15 -3.78 -20.71
CA GLU A 693 32.75 -5.20 -20.58
C GLU A 693 31.33 -5.36 -20.03
N GLY A 694 30.65 -4.26 -19.70
CA GLY A 694 29.31 -4.28 -19.12
C GLY A 694 29.27 -4.51 -17.60
N LYS A 695 30.41 -4.35 -16.91
CA LYS A 695 30.53 -4.52 -15.44
C LYS A 695 30.33 -3.19 -14.72
N LEU A 696 30.00 -3.32 -13.43
CA LEU A 696 29.89 -2.20 -12.49
C LEU A 696 31.26 -1.50 -12.36
N ALA A 697 31.28 -0.17 -12.46
CA ALA A 697 32.50 0.63 -12.39
C ALA A 697 32.26 1.95 -11.64
N ASP A 698 33.34 2.55 -11.14
CA ASP A 698 33.30 3.88 -10.54
C ASP A 698 32.85 4.90 -11.60
N THR A 699 31.98 5.82 -11.19
CA THR A 699 31.60 6.96 -12.04
C THR A 699 32.60 8.08 -11.84
N VAL A 700 33.22 8.53 -12.93
CA VAL A 700 34.17 9.63 -12.94
C VAL A 700 33.57 10.83 -13.67
N LEU A 701 33.45 11.95 -12.97
CA LEU A 701 32.89 13.20 -13.47
C LEU A 701 34.02 14.25 -13.60
N ASP A 702 34.23 14.77 -14.81
CA ASP A 702 35.07 15.94 -15.05
C ASP A 702 34.27 17.20 -14.74
N TYR A 703 34.84 18.15 -13.97
CA TYR A 703 34.18 19.37 -13.57
C TYR A 703 34.80 20.63 -14.18
N ASP A 704 34.04 21.35 -14.98
CA ASP A 704 34.34 22.67 -15.50
C ASP A 704 33.75 23.74 -14.59
N ALA A 705 34.57 24.34 -13.73
CA ALA A 705 34.14 25.34 -12.74
C ALA A 705 33.66 26.64 -13.37
N GLU A 706 34.17 27.02 -14.56
CA GLU A 706 33.75 28.25 -15.27
C GLU A 706 32.31 28.10 -15.81
N LYS A 707 31.96 26.91 -16.27
CA LYS A 707 30.62 26.60 -16.77
C LYS A 707 29.68 26.06 -15.70
N GLY A 708 30.21 25.65 -14.53
CA GLY A 708 29.46 24.93 -13.52
C GLY A 708 28.91 23.62 -14.06
N GLN A 709 29.75 22.88 -14.84
CA GLN A 709 29.29 21.70 -15.58
C GLN A 709 30.12 20.46 -15.24
N PHE A 710 29.42 19.35 -14.98
CA PHE A 710 30.00 18.01 -14.91
C PHE A 710 29.74 17.27 -16.21
N THR A 711 30.74 16.52 -16.68
CA THR A 711 30.66 15.68 -17.87
C THR A 711 31.30 14.32 -17.61
N THR A 712 30.82 13.29 -18.32
CA THR A 712 31.45 11.98 -18.34
C THR A 712 31.28 11.31 -19.70
N GLY A 713 32.31 10.58 -20.14
CA GLY A 713 32.22 9.71 -21.32
C GLY A 713 31.68 8.31 -21.00
N GLN A 714 31.44 8.02 -19.73
CA GLN A 714 30.94 6.70 -19.30
C GLN A 714 29.44 6.57 -19.55
N ARG A 715 28.99 5.32 -19.71
CA ARG A 715 27.56 4.98 -19.55
C ARG A 715 27.26 4.88 -18.06
N LEU A 716 26.17 5.49 -17.63
CA LEU A 716 25.71 5.47 -16.24
C LEU A 716 24.42 4.66 -16.12
N ALA A 717 24.15 4.13 -14.94
CA ALA A 717 22.95 3.37 -14.66
C ALA A 717 22.36 3.68 -13.29
N ILE A 718 21.03 3.66 -13.22
CA ILE A 718 20.29 3.37 -12.00
C ILE A 718 20.09 1.85 -11.97
N ASN A 719 20.72 1.21 -11.02
CA ASN A 719 20.75 -0.24 -10.85
C ASN A 719 19.86 -0.68 -9.69
N ALA A 720 19.25 -1.87 -9.76
CA ALA A 720 18.37 -2.43 -8.74
C ALA A 720 18.94 -3.67 -8.05
N SER A 721 20.24 -3.92 -8.17
CA SER A 721 20.90 -5.06 -7.54
C SER A 721 22.28 -4.68 -7.00
N LEU A 722 22.59 -5.18 -5.80
CA LEU A 722 23.91 -4.98 -5.19
C LEU A 722 25.01 -5.70 -5.96
N THR A 723 24.73 -6.87 -6.52
CA THR A 723 25.74 -7.82 -7.05
C THR A 723 25.75 -7.96 -8.55
N GLU A 724 24.70 -7.57 -9.23
CA GLU A 724 24.51 -7.77 -10.66
C GLU A 724 24.05 -6.47 -11.33
N MET A 725 24.21 -6.37 -12.64
CA MET A 725 23.67 -5.27 -13.42
C MET A 725 22.19 -5.56 -13.76
N ILE A 726 21.28 -4.98 -12.99
CA ILE A 726 19.83 -4.96 -13.23
C ILE A 726 19.41 -3.51 -13.44
N ALA A 727 19.76 -2.95 -14.61
CA ALA A 727 19.51 -1.55 -14.88
C ALA A 727 18.00 -1.22 -14.97
N ARG A 728 17.58 -0.21 -14.23
CA ARG A 728 16.25 0.42 -14.32
C ARG A 728 16.27 1.57 -15.33
N GLN A 729 17.41 2.26 -15.42
CA GLN A 729 17.65 3.31 -16.39
C GLN A 729 19.13 3.31 -16.80
N LEU A 730 19.39 3.61 -18.07
CA LEU A 730 20.72 3.73 -18.64
C LEU A 730 20.88 5.10 -19.29
N PHE A 731 21.98 5.77 -18.99
CA PHE A 731 22.30 7.08 -19.52
C PHE A 731 23.57 7.06 -20.33
N LYS A 732 23.60 7.77 -21.46
CA LYS A 732 24.84 8.07 -22.17
C LYS A 732 24.90 9.55 -22.55
N ASN A 733 26.10 10.03 -22.90
CA ASN A 733 26.32 11.43 -23.27
C ASN A 733 25.86 12.40 -22.15
N VAL A 734 26.17 12.06 -20.92
CA VAL A 734 25.69 12.79 -19.73
C VAL A 734 26.42 14.10 -19.55
N THR A 735 25.65 15.18 -19.42
CA THR A 735 26.11 16.48 -18.93
C THR A 735 25.21 16.94 -17.79
N ILE A 736 25.80 17.46 -16.71
CA ILE A 736 25.08 18.01 -15.56
C ILE A 736 25.54 19.47 -15.40
N THR A 737 24.68 20.41 -15.75
CA THR A 737 25.04 21.84 -15.80
C THR A 737 24.29 22.62 -14.75
N LYS A 738 24.99 23.51 -14.01
CA LYS A 738 24.35 24.42 -13.05
C LYS A 738 23.31 25.26 -13.77
N PHE A 739 22.10 25.25 -13.21
CA PHE A 739 21.02 26.07 -13.76
C PHE A 739 21.12 27.51 -13.28
N ASN A 740 21.24 28.43 -14.24
CA ASN A 740 21.17 29.84 -13.98
C ASN A 740 19.78 30.34 -14.31
N GLU A 741 19.02 30.67 -13.30
CA GLU A 741 17.65 31.12 -13.47
C GLU A 741 17.58 32.49 -14.17
N VAL A 742 16.74 32.59 -15.17
CA VAL A 742 16.49 33.82 -15.93
C VAL A 742 15.00 34.13 -15.95
N ALA A 743 14.66 35.42 -16.06
CA ALA A 743 13.30 35.84 -16.37
C ALA A 743 13.06 35.66 -17.87
N ALA A 744 12.19 34.69 -18.23
CA ALA A 744 11.90 34.39 -19.63
C ALA A 744 10.41 34.20 -19.87
N THR A 745 9.91 34.66 -21.01
CA THR A 745 8.52 34.42 -21.42
C THR A 745 8.39 32.98 -21.93
N PRO A 746 7.51 32.13 -21.35
CA PRO A 746 7.31 30.79 -21.85
C PRO A 746 6.86 30.75 -23.31
N VAL A 747 7.29 29.75 -24.06
CA VAL A 747 6.72 29.46 -25.38
C VAL A 747 5.22 29.12 -25.20
N ASP A 748 4.43 29.56 -26.19
CA ASP A 748 3.00 29.31 -26.18
C ASP A 748 2.70 27.79 -26.10
N PRO A 749 1.75 27.35 -25.26
CA PRO A 749 1.32 25.96 -25.20
C PRO A 749 0.67 25.51 -26.50
N ALA A 750 0.55 24.20 -26.73
CA ALA A 750 -0.18 23.67 -27.86
C ALA A 750 -1.32 22.77 -27.36
N ILE A 751 -2.53 23.03 -27.83
CA ILE A 751 -3.70 22.16 -27.55
C ILE A 751 -3.70 21.04 -28.57
N ASN A 752 -3.60 19.79 -28.13
CA ASN A 752 -3.55 18.61 -28.97
C ASN A 752 -4.94 18.04 -29.23
N SER A 753 -5.78 17.99 -28.21
CA SER A 753 -7.18 17.59 -28.32
C SER A 753 -8.04 18.22 -27.23
N ILE A 754 -9.30 18.37 -27.56
CA ILE A 754 -10.35 18.83 -26.63
C ILE A 754 -11.46 17.81 -26.69
N GLU A 755 -11.82 17.26 -25.55
CA GLU A 755 -12.89 16.30 -25.39
C GLU A 755 -13.97 16.91 -24.47
N PHE A 756 -15.11 17.24 -25.05
CA PHE A 756 -16.29 17.70 -24.34
C PHE A 756 -17.46 16.88 -24.82
N GLY A 757 -17.50 15.65 -24.31
CA GLY A 757 -18.52 14.69 -24.62
C GLY A 757 -19.45 14.45 -23.44
N GLU A 758 -20.32 13.50 -23.59
CA GLU A 758 -21.30 13.13 -22.55
C GLU A 758 -20.59 12.52 -21.29
N TRP A 759 -19.34 12.04 -21.45
CA TRP A 759 -18.64 11.22 -20.46
C TRP A 759 -17.38 11.84 -19.87
N SER A 760 -16.68 12.66 -20.62
CA SER A 760 -15.48 13.34 -20.17
C SER A 760 -15.42 14.75 -20.72
N HIS A 761 -14.91 15.65 -19.90
CA HIS A 761 -14.65 17.03 -20.25
C HIS A 761 -13.19 17.29 -19.95
N GLY A 762 -12.38 17.49 -20.96
CA GLY A 762 -10.95 17.64 -20.78
C GLY A 762 -10.21 18.26 -21.96
N VAL A 763 -8.97 18.62 -21.70
CA VAL A 763 -8.04 19.15 -22.68
C VAL A 763 -6.73 18.40 -22.54
N VAL A 764 -6.21 17.92 -23.66
CA VAL A 764 -4.84 17.43 -23.76
C VAL A 764 -4.00 18.51 -24.44
N CYS A 765 -2.98 18.98 -23.75
CA CYS A 765 -2.12 20.05 -24.25
C CYS A 765 -0.64 19.74 -23.97
N ARG A 766 0.24 20.33 -24.76
CA ARG A 766 1.68 20.33 -24.52
C ARG A 766 2.07 21.71 -24.00
N ILE A 767 2.74 21.75 -22.85
CA ILE A 767 3.28 22.96 -22.25
C ILE A 767 4.81 22.90 -22.33
N PRO A 768 5.46 23.65 -23.23
CA PRO A 768 6.90 23.62 -23.36
C PRO A 768 7.62 24.15 -22.11
N THR A 769 8.71 23.51 -21.72
CA THR A 769 9.60 23.99 -20.64
C THR A 769 10.73 24.87 -21.19
N THR A 770 10.45 25.64 -22.25
CA THR A 770 11.39 26.56 -22.89
C THR A 770 10.82 27.96 -22.98
N GLY A 771 11.67 28.94 -22.86
CA GLY A 771 11.34 30.33 -23.10
C GLY A 771 11.36 30.68 -24.61
N SER A 772 10.77 31.82 -24.96
CA SER A 772 10.59 32.26 -26.34
C SER A 772 11.91 32.53 -27.11
N ASN A 773 13.04 32.68 -26.41
CA ASN A 773 14.37 32.81 -27.00
C ASN A 773 15.21 31.52 -26.80
N GLY A 774 14.60 30.40 -26.41
CA GLY A 774 15.27 29.12 -26.21
C GLY A 774 15.85 28.90 -24.81
N GLU A 775 15.50 29.73 -23.82
CA GLU A 775 15.92 29.55 -22.44
C GLU A 775 15.29 28.29 -21.86
N THR A 776 16.02 27.56 -21.03
CA THR A 776 15.46 26.45 -20.27
C THR A 776 14.69 27.00 -19.06
N LEU A 777 13.45 26.60 -18.88
CA LEU A 777 12.60 26.99 -17.77
C LEU A 777 12.54 25.87 -16.71
N ASN A 778 12.62 26.26 -15.43
CA ASN A 778 12.48 25.30 -14.34
C ASN A 778 11.00 24.89 -14.16
N PRO A 779 10.61 23.63 -14.39
CA PRO A 779 9.22 23.18 -14.26
C PRO A 779 8.61 23.37 -12.87
N GLN A 780 9.44 23.39 -11.80
CA GLN A 780 8.98 23.65 -10.43
C GLN A 780 8.53 25.10 -10.21
N LYS A 781 8.91 26.01 -11.12
CA LYS A 781 8.50 27.42 -11.13
C LYS A 781 7.55 27.75 -12.27
N MET A 782 7.08 26.72 -12.97
CA MET A 782 6.07 26.86 -14.00
C MET A 782 4.68 26.54 -13.46
N PHE A 783 3.73 27.29 -13.99
CA PHE A 783 2.31 27.12 -13.76
C PHE A 783 1.57 27.22 -15.09
N TYR A 784 0.32 26.85 -15.09
CA TYR A 784 -0.57 27.13 -16.21
C TYR A 784 -1.92 27.63 -15.71
N THR A 785 -2.59 28.43 -16.53
CA THR A 785 -3.99 28.82 -16.31
C THR A 785 -4.82 28.25 -17.46
N VAL A 786 -5.93 27.62 -17.08
CA VAL A 786 -6.98 27.29 -18.03
C VAL A 786 -7.95 28.46 -18.09
N TRP A 787 -8.22 28.94 -19.29
CA TRP A 787 -9.18 30.00 -19.58
C TRP A 787 -10.43 29.41 -20.20
N VAL A 788 -11.60 29.93 -19.86
CA VAL A 788 -12.88 29.60 -20.48
C VAL A 788 -13.49 30.85 -21.12
N ASP A 789 -14.06 30.67 -22.29
CA ASP A 789 -14.81 31.72 -22.98
C ASP A 789 -16.31 31.37 -22.94
N LYS A 790 -17.08 32.27 -22.33
CA LYS A 790 -18.53 32.18 -22.21
C LYS A 790 -19.18 33.21 -23.15
N SER A 791 -19.24 32.86 -24.45
CA SER A 791 -19.82 33.72 -25.47
C SER A 791 -19.19 35.12 -25.55
N GLY A 792 -17.84 35.19 -25.49
CA GLY A 792 -17.07 36.41 -25.59
C GLY A 792 -16.61 36.98 -24.22
N GLN A 793 -17.07 36.43 -23.14
CA GLN A 793 -16.59 36.76 -21.79
C GLN A 793 -15.55 35.73 -21.36
N GLN A 794 -14.30 36.14 -21.26
CA GLN A 794 -13.16 35.29 -20.94
C GLN A 794 -12.83 35.39 -19.45
N GLU A 795 -12.68 34.26 -18.77
CA GLU A 795 -12.30 34.20 -17.37
C GLU A 795 -11.41 32.97 -17.09
N PRO A 796 -10.53 33.05 -16.09
CA PRO A 796 -9.76 31.89 -15.66
C PRO A 796 -10.68 30.87 -14.97
N TYR A 797 -10.50 29.61 -15.29
CA TYR A 797 -11.16 28.51 -14.60
C TYR A 797 -10.58 28.33 -13.19
N VAL A 798 -11.44 28.13 -12.20
CA VAL A 798 -11.04 27.91 -10.82
C VAL A 798 -11.05 26.40 -10.52
N PHE A 799 -9.89 25.83 -10.27
CA PHE A 799 -9.74 24.46 -9.80
C PHE A 799 -10.02 24.43 -8.29
N LYS A 800 -11.15 23.84 -7.90
CA LYS A 800 -11.56 23.74 -6.50
C LYS A 800 -10.88 22.57 -5.81
N ALA A 801 -10.20 22.80 -4.68
CA ALA A 801 -9.47 21.76 -3.96
C ALA A 801 -10.33 20.55 -3.56
N GLU A 802 -11.62 20.75 -3.29
CA GLU A 802 -12.58 19.67 -3.00
C GLU A 802 -12.83 18.69 -4.16
N MET A 803 -12.60 19.15 -5.41
CA MET A 803 -12.82 18.37 -6.64
C MET A 803 -11.50 17.85 -7.24
N TYR A 804 -10.38 18.44 -6.89
CA TYR A 804 -9.06 18.17 -7.48
C TYR A 804 -8.05 17.76 -6.40
N TYR A 805 -7.97 16.46 -6.17
CA TYR A 805 -7.04 15.89 -5.19
C TYR A 805 -5.59 16.28 -5.47
N GLY A 806 -4.89 16.78 -4.45
CA GLY A 806 -3.50 17.23 -4.54
C GLY A 806 -3.32 18.74 -4.67
N LEU A 807 -4.41 19.53 -4.69
CA LEU A 807 -4.37 20.98 -4.56
C LEU A 807 -4.60 21.38 -3.09
N GLU A 808 -3.77 22.30 -2.57
CA GLU A 808 -3.88 22.78 -1.18
C GLU A 808 -5.00 23.82 -0.96
N GLY A 809 -5.59 24.33 -2.04
CA GLY A 809 -6.66 25.33 -2.04
C GLY A 809 -7.19 25.59 -3.44
N ASP A 810 -8.26 26.39 -3.54
CA ASP A 810 -8.83 26.81 -4.81
C ASP A 810 -7.83 27.69 -5.56
N VAL A 811 -7.48 27.31 -6.80
CA VAL A 811 -6.47 28.01 -7.59
C VAL A 811 -6.92 28.23 -9.03
N THR A 812 -6.41 29.29 -9.64
CA THR A 812 -6.52 29.58 -11.08
C THR A 812 -5.19 29.37 -11.80
N GLU A 813 -4.07 29.47 -11.08
CA GLU A 813 -2.72 29.15 -11.58
C GLU A 813 -2.31 27.80 -11.00
N VAL A 814 -2.31 26.77 -11.84
CA VAL A 814 -2.11 25.37 -11.46
C VAL A 814 -0.63 25.03 -11.62
N PRO A 815 0.02 24.36 -10.66
CA PRO A 815 1.41 23.91 -10.80
C PRO A 815 1.61 23.06 -12.06
N PHE A 816 2.72 23.25 -12.76
CA PHE A 816 3.07 22.47 -13.96
C PHE A 816 3.04 20.95 -13.72
N SER A 817 3.42 20.51 -12.52
CA SER A 817 3.40 19.07 -12.13
C SER A 817 1.99 18.48 -11.96
N PHE A 818 0.96 19.33 -11.86
CA PHE A 818 -0.42 18.87 -11.71
C PHE A 818 -0.97 18.40 -13.06
N ASN A 819 -1.07 17.07 -13.22
CA ASN A 819 -1.37 16.42 -14.50
C ASN A 819 -1.95 15.02 -14.26
N TYR A 820 -3.07 14.67 -14.90
CA TYR A 820 -3.73 13.36 -14.78
C TYR A 820 -3.12 12.24 -15.63
N GLY A 821 -2.12 12.53 -16.43
CA GLY A 821 -1.41 11.57 -17.23
C GLY A 821 -0.53 12.28 -18.23
N SER A 822 0.75 12.00 -18.25
CA SER A 822 1.66 12.49 -19.26
C SER A 822 2.12 11.31 -20.12
N TRP A 823 1.44 11.10 -21.22
CA TRP A 823 1.97 10.28 -22.29
C TRP A 823 2.66 11.23 -23.28
N ASP A 824 3.90 10.99 -23.58
CA ASP A 824 4.71 11.78 -24.53
C ASP A 824 4.86 13.29 -24.17
N GLY A 825 4.91 13.64 -22.88
CA GLY A 825 5.11 15.01 -22.42
C GLY A 825 3.88 15.92 -22.56
N ASN A 826 2.69 15.34 -22.73
CA ASN A 826 1.44 16.07 -22.74
C ASN A 826 0.82 16.17 -21.35
N HIS A 827 0.07 17.26 -21.09
CA HIS A 827 -0.78 17.42 -19.92
C HIS A 827 -2.21 17.02 -20.27
N SER A 828 -2.81 16.14 -19.46
CA SER A 828 -4.24 15.82 -19.53
C SER A 828 -4.94 16.52 -18.39
N ILE A 829 -5.84 17.44 -18.70
CA ILE A 829 -6.55 18.30 -17.76
C ILE A 829 -8.03 17.95 -17.88
N TYR A 830 -8.64 17.45 -16.78
CA TYR A 830 -10.06 17.11 -16.75
C TYR A 830 -10.85 18.12 -15.93
N PHE A 831 -12.13 18.31 -16.29
CA PHE A 831 -13.05 19.22 -15.63
C PHE A 831 -14.19 18.41 -15.00
N TYR A 832 -14.54 18.73 -13.75
CA TYR A 832 -15.50 17.97 -12.94
C TYR A 832 -16.75 18.77 -12.57
N ASP A 833 -16.98 19.94 -13.19
CA ASP A 833 -18.18 20.72 -12.98
C ASP A 833 -19.43 20.04 -13.57
N ASP A 834 -20.62 20.54 -13.21
CA ASP A 834 -21.89 20.09 -13.77
C ASP A 834 -21.99 20.37 -15.28
N ALA A 835 -22.64 19.49 -16.02
CA ALA A 835 -22.84 19.62 -17.46
C ALA A 835 -23.41 20.99 -17.88
N ALA A 836 -24.32 21.58 -17.07
CA ALA A 836 -24.86 22.90 -17.31
C ALA A 836 -23.83 24.04 -17.30
N VAL A 837 -22.67 23.86 -16.63
CA VAL A 837 -21.57 24.83 -16.64
C VAL A 837 -20.87 24.77 -17.99
N PHE A 838 -20.61 23.56 -18.50
CA PHE A 838 -19.94 23.34 -19.78
C PHE A 838 -20.79 23.81 -20.98
N ASP A 839 -22.12 23.74 -20.91
CA ASP A 839 -23.01 24.26 -21.94
C ASP A 839 -22.87 25.78 -22.18
N THR A 840 -22.27 26.48 -21.22
CA THR A 840 -22.00 27.92 -21.32
C THR A 840 -20.69 28.24 -22.03
N TRP A 841 -19.80 27.24 -22.17
CA TRP A 841 -18.46 27.45 -22.73
C TRP A 841 -18.49 27.36 -24.26
N THR A 842 -17.76 28.22 -24.91
CA THR A 842 -17.54 28.20 -26.37
C THR A 842 -16.14 27.75 -26.74
N ARG A 843 -15.15 28.10 -25.91
CA ARG A 843 -13.72 27.80 -26.12
C ARG A 843 -13.02 27.56 -24.78
N VAL A 844 -11.96 26.77 -24.83
CA VAL A 844 -11.01 26.62 -23.73
C VAL A 844 -9.64 27.12 -24.16
N GLY A 845 -8.98 27.87 -23.32
CA GLY A 845 -7.64 28.42 -23.57
C GLY A 845 -6.63 27.94 -22.55
N ILE A 846 -5.39 27.72 -22.95
CA ILE A 846 -4.27 27.39 -22.06
C ILE A 846 -3.22 28.50 -22.14
N GLN A 847 -2.72 28.91 -20.98
CA GLN A 847 -1.64 29.90 -20.83
C GLN A 847 -0.55 29.39 -19.91
N SER A 848 0.69 29.37 -20.36
CA SER A 848 1.86 29.03 -19.53
C SER A 848 2.34 30.23 -18.73
N ILE A 849 2.78 29.99 -17.50
CA ILE A 849 3.27 31.00 -16.56
C ILE A 849 4.62 30.55 -16.01
N TYR A 850 5.57 31.44 -15.93
CA TYR A 850 6.88 31.15 -15.34
C TYR A 850 7.28 32.23 -14.33
N TYR A 851 7.65 31.82 -13.13
CA TYR A 851 8.17 32.64 -12.06
C TYR A 851 9.69 32.49 -11.95
N GLY A 852 10.43 33.13 -12.87
CA GLY A 852 11.89 33.03 -12.92
C GLY A 852 12.60 34.31 -12.57
N ALA A 853 13.72 34.24 -11.84
CA ALA A 853 14.55 35.34 -11.41
C ALA A 853 13.78 36.50 -10.74
N GLY A 854 12.71 36.16 -10.01
CA GLY A 854 11.85 37.11 -9.30
C GLY A 854 10.81 37.83 -10.16
N GLU A 855 10.67 37.47 -11.43
CA GLU A 855 9.66 38.03 -12.35
C GLU A 855 8.64 36.97 -12.77
N CYS A 856 7.37 37.40 -12.92
CA CYS A 856 6.31 36.56 -13.52
C CYS A 856 6.20 36.92 -15.02
N LYS A 857 6.38 35.90 -15.86
CA LYS A 857 6.20 36.03 -17.32
C LYS A 857 5.13 35.03 -17.77
N LYS A 858 4.27 35.43 -18.70
CA LYS A 858 3.16 34.64 -19.23
C LYS A 858 3.25 34.52 -20.75
N SER A 859 2.91 33.35 -21.26
CA SER A 859 2.74 33.16 -22.72
C SER A 859 1.48 33.87 -23.23
N ASN A 860 1.22 33.78 -24.51
CA ASN A 860 -0.12 34.03 -25.05
C ASN A 860 -1.10 32.94 -24.59
N ILE A 861 -2.40 33.25 -24.59
CA ILE A 861 -3.45 32.25 -24.40
C ILE A 861 -3.68 31.58 -25.75
N VAL A 862 -3.49 30.26 -25.79
CA VAL A 862 -3.84 29.45 -26.98
C VAL A 862 -5.24 28.90 -26.80
N TRP A 863 -6.13 29.22 -27.71
CA TRP A 863 -7.54 28.84 -27.64
C TRP A 863 -7.84 27.65 -28.53
N GLY A 864 -8.69 26.74 -28.04
CA GLY A 864 -9.28 25.66 -28.77
C GLY A 864 -10.82 25.73 -28.71
N GLU A 865 -11.47 25.53 -29.85
CA GLU A 865 -12.93 25.51 -29.95
C GLU A 865 -13.48 24.25 -29.35
N LEU A 866 -14.55 24.34 -28.55
CA LEU A 866 -15.25 23.16 -28.06
C LEU A 866 -15.95 22.46 -29.20
N PRO A 867 -16.02 21.10 -29.21
CA PRO A 867 -16.83 20.37 -30.15
C PRO A 867 -18.29 20.81 -29.97
N THR A 868 -18.86 21.39 -31.00
CA THR A 868 -20.30 21.73 -30.97
C THR A 868 -21.10 20.45 -30.91
N THR A 869 -21.99 20.30 -29.91
CA THR A 869 -22.94 19.17 -29.75
C THR A 869 -24.10 19.21 -30.77
N GLY A 870 -23.93 19.96 -31.84
CA GLY A 870 -24.75 19.85 -33.05
C GLY A 870 -23.89 19.26 -34.16
N ILE A 871 -24.48 18.49 -35.06
CA ILE A 871 -23.82 18.10 -36.32
C ILE A 871 -23.42 19.41 -37.02
N SER A 872 -22.22 19.87 -36.68
CA SER A 872 -21.58 20.99 -37.37
C SER A 872 -21.22 20.53 -38.78
N ASP A 873 -21.56 21.34 -39.72
CA ASP A 873 -21.38 21.16 -41.16
C ASP A 873 -20.18 20.26 -41.49
N VAL A 874 -20.46 19.07 -42.03
CA VAL A 874 -19.49 18.37 -42.87
C VAL A 874 -19.11 19.41 -43.92
N ASN A 875 -17.90 19.97 -43.78
CA ASN A 875 -17.39 20.93 -44.75
C ASN A 875 -17.61 20.34 -46.14
N ALA A 876 -18.56 20.88 -46.87
CA ALA A 876 -18.72 20.59 -48.28
C ALA A 876 -17.36 20.94 -48.88
N ASP A 877 -16.78 19.96 -49.56
CA ASP A 877 -15.58 20.18 -50.34
C ASP A 877 -15.89 21.28 -51.32
N VAL A 878 -15.51 22.54 -51.03
CA VAL A 878 -15.93 23.78 -51.66
C VAL A 878 -15.54 23.83 -53.14
N ASN A 879 -14.81 22.81 -53.64
CA ASN A 879 -14.19 22.79 -54.97
C ASN A 879 -14.92 21.97 -56.04
N THR A 880 -16.01 21.23 -55.74
CA THR A 880 -16.62 20.38 -56.78
C THR A 880 -18.10 20.57 -57.04
N GLY A 881 -18.84 21.39 -56.27
CA GLY A 881 -20.27 21.66 -56.50
C GLY A 881 -21.20 20.43 -56.45
N LYS A 882 -20.70 19.25 -56.02
CA LYS A 882 -21.49 18.03 -55.89
C LYS A 882 -21.93 17.82 -54.45
N ALA A 883 -23.23 17.52 -54.24
CA ALA A 883 -23.78 17.18 -52.93
C ALA A 883 -23.07 15.93 -52.38
N VAL A 884 -22.64 15.98 -51.11
CA VAL A 884 -22.12 14.82 -50.39
C VAL A 884 -23.28 14.07 -49.77
N ILE A 885 -23.45 12.79 -50.15
CA ILE A 885 -24.59 11.98 -49.77
C ILE A 885 -24.10 10.75 -49.01
N PHE A 886 -24.73 10.48 -47.84
CA PHE A 886 -24.50 9.27 -47.04
C PHE A 886 -25.84 8.54 -46.81
N ASN A 887 -25.74 7.21 -46.65
CA ASN A 887 -26.89 6.42 -46.12
C ASN A 887 -26.85 6.47 -44.58
N LEU A 888 -27.84 5.84 -43.90
CA LEU A 888 -27.89 5.76 -42.43
C LEU A 888 -26.76 4.98 -41.78
N ALA A 889 -26.06 4.13 -42.50
CA ALA A 889 -24.89 3.39 -42.07
C ALA A 889 -23.59 4.20 -42.22
N GLY A 890 -23.63 5.49 -42.57
CA GLY A 890 -22.48 6.36 -42.77
C GLY A 890 -21.68 6.10 -44.06
N GLN A 891 -22.16 5.25 -44.96
CA GLN A 891 -21.50 4.98 -46.22
C GLN A 891 -21.79 6.08 -47.23
N ARG A 892 -20.76 6.61 -47.88
CA ARG A 892 -20.89 7.63 -48.91
C ARG A 892 -21.56 7.04 -50.20
N LEU A 893 -22.53 7.75 -50.72
CA LEU A 893 -23.27 7.37 -51.92
C LEU A 893 -22.98 8.35 -53.06
N ASP A 894 -22.96 7.83 -54.27
CA ASP A 894 -22.77 8.64 -55.48
C ASP A 894 -24.09 9.33 -55.92
N ALA A 895 -25.25 8.83 -55.47
CA ALA A 895 -26.59 9.38 -55.71
C ALA A 895 -27.53 9.02 -54.55
N PRO A 896 -28.62 9.82 -54.28
CA PRO A 896 -29.61 9.50 -53.27
C PRO A 896 -30.30 8.17 -53.53
N GLN A 897 -30.41 7.33 -52.50
CA GLN A 897 -31.16 6.06 -52.55
C GLN A 897 -32.57 6.23 -51.94
N LYS A 898 -33.53 5.36 -52.33
CA LYS A 898 -34.85 5.35 -51.72
C LYS A 898 -34.76 5.12 -50.20
N GLY A 899 -35.42 5.97 -49.43
CA GLY A 899 -35.37 5.98 -47.98
C GLY A 899 -34.66 7.21 -47.44
N LEU A 900 -34.20 7.17 -46.15
CA LEU A 900 -33.56 8.29 -45.48
C LEU A 900 -32.08 8.37 -45.87
N ASN A 901 -31.66 9.52 -46.41
CA ASN A 901 -30.30 9.84 -46.75
C ASN A 901 -29.84 11.09 -45.96
N ILE A 902 -28.56 11.24 -45.78
CA ILE A 902 -27.93 12.45 -45.25
C ILE A 902 -27.27 13.16 -46.43
N ILE A 903 -27.83 14.28 -46.89
CA ILE A 903 -27.38 15.06 -48.03
C ILE A 903 -26.90 16.40 -47.52
N ASN A 904 -25.58 16.71 -47.69
CA ASN A 904 -24.97 17.92 -47.19
C ASN A 904 -25.30 18.18 -45.70
N GLY A 905 -25.21 17.13 -44.88
CA GLY A 905 -25.46 17.18 -43.42
C GLY A 905 -26.94 17.20 -43.02
N ARG A 906 -27.90 17.19 -43.96
CA ARG A 906 -29.36 17.21 -43.69
C ARG A 906 -30.02 15.86 -43.99
N LYS A 907 -30.90 15.42 -43.10
CA LYS A 907 -31.72 14.22 -43.30
C LYS A 907 -32.77 14.48 -44.38
N VAL A 908 -32.71 13.74 -45.47
CA VAL A 908 -33.62 13.87 -46.62
C VAL A 908 -34.26 12.51 -46.91
N MET A 909 -35.59 12.46 -46.88
CA MET A 909 -36.35 11.29 -47.27
C MET A 909 -36.55 11.27 -48.79
N VAL A 910 -35.94 10.30 -49.46
CA VAL A 910 -36.08 10.07 -50.88
C VAL A 910 -37.18 9.01 -51.12
N LYS A 911 -38.26 9.38 -51.85
CA LYS A 911 -39.41 8.52 -52.08
C LYS A 911 -39.18 7.46 -53.15
#